data_1291366a6d8a021eb535e4facb5636d0
#
_entry.id   1291366a6d8a021eb535e4facb5636d0
#
_cell.length_a   1.000
_cell.length_b   1.000
_cell.length_c   1.000
_cell.angle_alpha   90.00
_cell.angle_beta   90.00
_cell.angle_gamma   90.00
#
_symmetry.space_group_name_H-M   'P 1'
#
loop_
_entity.id
_entity.type
_entity.pdbx_description
1 polymer ?
#
loop_
_entity_poly.entity_id
_entity_poly.type
_entity_poly.pdbx_seq_one_letter_code
_entity_poly.pdbx_strand_id
1 'polypeptide(L)'
;MKTISRRDLLRSSLLAPAAVATGQGSNPIHSVVNAVTDEITGPVSATRDLASPKPGAGRERLLMDFGWRFHFGHACDPAKDFDYGTADAGNFQKTGNFMPAASGSFDDGDWRDIDLPHDWAVELPYQNDQDLLSKGFYPLGRKYPETSVGWYRRLFDLPAEDAGKRITIEFDGAYRNTMVVFNGFYIGRHSGGYDPFSFDLTTFANPGKRNVLLVRVDATESDGWFYEGAGIYRHVWLVKSHAVHVKKWGTFVRPEIRGNSATLSVLTEVENHGPDARKVRIISTIIDPSGNAVAKDVAAAAGIAPGDQQDYDQKIEIAGARLWSLEERNLYKLLTEVQVGGETVDRYETPFGIRTVRFDAQRGLLLNESPVKLKGTCNHQDHAGVGAAVPDAVQYYRVRKLQEMGCNSIRTSHNPPTPELLDACDQLGMLVFDETRMMSSNPEGLQQFENLVRRDRNHPSVFMWSMGNEEAQANGERGVLILSAMKQVATTHDGSRPVSLAPTGYIGTGGLALGDVAGYNYMDPQAEQFHNSHPDKPVMGTETVSAVGTRGIYITDAKKGFVGSYDPYTTTGRASAEGWWKFCNARPWLSGGFVWTGFDYRGEPSPNGWPNISSQYGIIDTCGFPKDSFFYYQSWWTSKPVLHLFPHWNWPGYEGKEIAVWVYSNLDSVELFHNGQSLGAKEVKKDSHVAWIVKYAPGSIEARGFKGGKQAMTTARETTGAPAKLVLRPDRDSVQADGEDVVMFAVEVQDAKGRTGPITDNLITFHLKGPAKLIGVGNGDPTDQAPDKADSRKAFSGYCMALVQAAKQAGTISVEATSPGLTSASATIDSRKIELRPQLSAWERSIPKGSGITGFWRPIPQSGSGLAGFLGSPSAFTFTQKGGELDGGVEGTGGFFGGDDLPVPISDGSVQGDRISFKSGMNSFEGKINGDQIELQRTLHIPWLRPQPKQQPNAPAIGPAPDESDPSFDSWVDFGAPLHLVLKRSEQ
;
A
#
# COMPACT_ATOMS: atom_id res chain seq x y z
N MET A 1 -56.47 -4.58 -2.31
CA MET A 1 -55.05 -4.64 -1.91
C MET A 1 -54.87 -3.72 -0.72
N LYS A 2 -54.57 -4.22 0.47
CA LYS A 2 -54.32 -3.40 1.64
C LYS A 2 -52.87 -3.01 1.64
N THR A 3 -52.57 -1.73 1.61
CA THR A 3 -51.23 -1.15 1.72
C THR A 3 -50.68 -1.36 3.13
N ILE A 4 -49.65 -2.16 3.27
CA ILE A 4 -48.95 -2.35 4.55
C ILE A 4 -48.12 -1.10 4.83
N SER A 5 -48.31 -0.50 5.99
CA SER A 5 -47.58 0.72 6.38
C SER A 5 -46.12 0.41 6.79
N ARG A 6 -45.22 1.40 6.58
CA ARG A 6 -43.81 1.30 7.00
C ARG A 6 -43.59 0.96 8.49
N ARG A 7 -44.61 1.20 9.33
CA ARG A 7 -44.58 0.84 10.77
C ARG A 7 -44.76 -0.65 11.03
N ASP A 8 -45.42 -1.36 10.14
CA ASP A 8 -45.70 -2.81 10.32
C ASP A 8 -44.47 -3.62 9.86
N LEU A 9 -43.69 -3.11 8.90
CA LEU A 9 -42.43 -3.75 8.50
C LEU A 9 -41.36 -3.66 9.58
N LEU A 10 -41.29 -2.53 10.31
CA LEU A 10 -40.32 -2.34 11.39
C LEU A 10 -40.67 -3.15 12.66
N ARG A 11 -41.93 -3.57 12.82
CA ARG A 11 -42.34 -4.42 13.96
C ARG A 11 -42.08 -5.91 13.73
N SER A 12 -42.00 -6.35 12.50
CA SER A 12 -41.73 -7.75 12.16
C SER A 12 -40.23 -8.11 12.18
N SER A 13 -39.32 -7.14 12.13
CA SER A 13 -37.89 -7.35 12.24
C SER A 13 -37.33 -7.38 13.68
N LEU A 14 -38.18 -7.17 14.69
CA LEU A 14 -37.77 -7.08 16.11
C LEU A 14 -38.17 -8.34 16.94
N LEU A 15 -38.61 -9.42 16.34
CA LEU A 15 -39.00 -10.67 17.01
C LEU A 15 -38.29 -11.87 16.38
N ALA A 16 -36.97 -11.92 16.45
CA ALA A 16 -36.27 -13.20 16.50
C ALA A 16 -35.89 -13.45 17.97
N PRO A 17 -36.18 -14.60 18.54
CA PRO A 17 -35.81 -14.91 19.91
C PRO A 17 -34.30 -15.07 19.97
N ALA A 18 -33.60 -14.15 20.65
CA ALA A 18 -32.25 -14.37 21.09
C ALA A 18 -32.26 -15.60 22.01
N ALA A 19 -31.66 -16.66 21.56
CA ALA A 19 -31.29 -17.76 22.44
C ALA A 19 -30.23 -17.23 23.38
N VAL A 20 -30.61 -16.96 24.61
CA VAL A 20 -29.68 -16.58 25.68
C VAL A 20 -28.90 -17.84 26.04
N ALA A 21 -27.74 -17.99 25.43
CA ALA A 21 -26.70 -18.83 26.00
C ALA A 21 -26.09 -18.06 27.18
N THR A 22 -26.42 -18.48 28.39
CA THR A 22 -25.79 -18.04 29.61
C THR A 22 -24.37 -18.63 29.69
N GLY A 23 -23.43 -18.02 28.97
CA GLY A 23 -22.00 -18.16 29.19
C GLY A 23 -21.51 -16.91 29.86
N GLN A 24 -21.09 -16.96 31.10
CA GLN A 24 -20.35 -15.90 31.75
C GLN A 24 -18.98 -15.77 31.09
N GLY A 25 -18.89 -15.00 30.04
CA GLY A 25 -17.67 -14.45 29.50
C GLY A 25 -17.60 -13.00 29.91
N SER A 26 -16.74 -12.67 30.83
CA SER A 26 -16.48 -11.31 31.24
C SER A 26 -15.84 -10.55 30.10
N ASN A 27 -16.59 -9.67 29.46
CA ASN A 27 -15.96 -8.57 28.73
C ASN A 27 -15.27 -7.66 29.72
N PRO A 28 -14.01 -7.44 29.60
CA PRO A 28 -13.52 -6.10 29.46
C PRO A 28 -12.45 -5.97 28.41
N ILE A 29 -12.69 -5.14 27.49
CA ILE A 29 -11.79 -4.41 26.62
C ILE A 29 -10.73 -3.74 27.44
N HIS A 30 -9.50 -4.16 27.32
CA HIS A 30 -8.31 -3.53 27.87
C HIS A 30 -7.15 -3.82 26.95
N SER A 31 -6.55 -2.95 26.43
CA SER A 31 -5.76 -1.78 26.53
C SER A 31 -4.29 -2.00 26.80
N VAL A 32 -3.54 -1.44 26.03
CA VAL A 32 -2.59 -0.41 25.83
C VAL A 32 -1.14 -0.78 26.08
N VAL A 33 -0.28 -0.41 25.31
CA VAL A 33 0.68 0.58 24.92
C VAL A 33 2.15 0.19 25.16
N ASN A 34 3.05 0.61 24.43
CA ASN A 34 4.22 1.46 24.48
C ASN A 34 5.54 0.88 24.02
N ALA A 35 6.27 1.64 23.69
CA ALA A 35 7.33 2.53 23.42
C ALA A 35 8.70 2.06 23.12
N VAL A 36 9.50 2.57 22.48
CA VAL A 36 10.44 3.53 22.26
C VAL A 36 11.84 3.11 21.87
N THR A 37 12.73 3.69 21.44
CA THR A 37 13.63 4.69 21.01
C THR A 37 14.90 4.15 20.40
N ASP A 38 15.83 4.79 20.05
CA ASP A 38 16.31 6.13 19.90
C ASP A 38 17.56 6.26 19.02
N GLU A 39 17.84 7.50 18.67
CA GLU A 39 18.96 8.07 17.98
C GLU A 39 19.47 7.33 16.75
N ILE A 40 19.02 7.84 15.59
CA ILE A 40 19.67 7.57 14.34
C ILE A 40 20.23 8.88 13.80
N THR A 41 21.49 9.15 14.16
CA THR A 41 22.37 10.02 13.38
C THR A 41 23.07 9.15 12.34
N GLY A 42 22.37 8.84 11.24
CA GLY A 42 22.88 8.05 10.13
C GLY A 42 21.78 7.82 9.12
N PRO A 43 22.05 7.32 7.92
CA PRO A 43 21.01 6.92 7.00
C PRO A 43 20.23 5.79 7.66
N VAL A 44 19.02 6.08 8.11
CA VAL A 44 18.07 5.04 8.53
C VAL A 44 17.75 4.25 7.28
N SER A 45 18.35 3.08 7.21
CA SER A 45 17.84 2.04 6.33
C SER A 45 16.37 1.82 6.66
N ALA A 46 15.52 1.65 5.66
CA ALA A 46 14.12 1.30 5.84
C ALA A 46 13.95 -0.15 6.36
N THR A 47 14.96 -0.70 7.03
CA THR A 47 14.90 -2.04 7.60
C THR A 47 14.16 -2.01 8.92
N ARG A 48 13.08 -2.71 8.94
CA ARG A 48 12.59 -3.34 10.15
C ARG A 48 13.70 -4.25 10.68
N ASP A 49 14.36 -3.87 11.77
CA ASP A 49 15.11 -4.80 12.61
C ASP A 49 14.13 -5.72 13.37
N LEU A 50 13.31 -6.42 12.61
CA LEU A 50 12.57 -7.57 13.10
C LEU A 50 13.53 -8.76 12.96
N ALA A 51 14.24 -9.08 14.01
CA ALA A 51 14.98 -10.32 14.05
C ALA A 51 14.02 -11.47 13.72
N SER A 52 14.21 -12.06 12.52
CA SER A 52 13.38 -13.15 12.04
C SER A 52 13.41 -14.28 13.06
N PRO A 53 12.26 -14.83 13.50
CA PRO A 53 12.26 -15.99 14.37
C PRO A 53 13.05 -17.12 13.70
N LYS A 54 13.88 -17.82 14.48
CA LYS A 54 14.64 -18.97 13.95
C LYS A 54 13.65 -19.98 13.34
N PRO A 55 13.94 -20.52 12.14
CA PRO A 55 13.09 -21.55 11.54
C PRO A 55 12.90 -22.72 12.51
N GLY A 56 11.67 -23.16 12.72
CA GLY A 56 11.39 -24.42 13.41
C GLY A 56 10.42 -24.41 14.59
N ALA A 57 10.09 -23.26 15.18
CA ALA A 57 9.10 -23.23 16.25
C ALA A 57 8.37 -21.88 16.25
N GLY A 58 7.19 -21.82 15.62
CA GLY A 58 6.36 -20.64 15.70
C GLY A 58 5.77 -20.23 14.36
N ARG A 59 5.26 -19.00 14.36
CA ARG A 59 4.68 -18.34 13.19
C ARG A 59 5.74 -17.92 12.19
N GLU A 60 5.46 -18.14 10.90
CA GLU A 60 6.19 -17.58 9.78
C GLU A 60 5.32 -16.55 9.08
N ARG A 61 5.83 -15.35 8.81
CA ARG A 61 5.18 -14.33 7.96
C ARG A 61 6.10 -14.06 6.77
N LEU A 62 5.71 -14.53 5.60
CA LEU A 62 6.51 -14.56 4.39
C LEU A 62 6.00 -13.52 3.39
N LEU A 63 6.88 -12.61 2.97
CA LEU A 63 6.56 -11.65 1.91
C LEU A 63 6.28 -12.36 0.59
N MET A 64 5.23 -11.96 -0.10
CA MET A 64 4.80 -12.52 -1.37
C MET A 64 4.87 -11.53 -2.54
N ASP A 65 5.62 -10.47 -2.44
CA ASP A 65 5.59 -9.37 -3.42
C ASP A 65 6.25 -9.69 -4.76
N PHE A 66 7.13 -10.67 -4.82
CA PHE A 66 7.93 -10.95 -6.02
C PHE A 66 7.38 -12.09 -6.86
N GLY A 67 7.55 -11.96 -8.19
CA GLY A 67 7.24 -13.03 -9.14
C GLY A 67 5.75 -13.26 -9.37
N TRP A 68 5.02 -12.19 -9.53
CA TRP A 68 3.63 -12.23 -9.99
C TRP A 68 3.54 -12.11 -11.50
N ARG A 69 2.47 -12.68 -12.06
CA ARG A 69 2.01 -12.46 -13.43
C ARG A 69 0.79 -11.56 -13.41
N PHE A 70 0.73 -10.59 -14.33
CA PHE A 70 -0.38 -9.64 -14.45
C PHE A 70 -0.96 -9.62 -15.86
N HIS A 71 -2.29 -9.57 -15.93
CA HIS A 71 -3.00 -9.37 -17.19
C HIS A 71 -4.27 -8.52 -16.95
N PHE A 72 -4.61 -7.68 -17.92
CA PHE A 72 -5.90 -7.01 -17.88
C PHE A 72 -7.02 -8.00 -18.13
N GLY A 73 -8.09 -7.88 -17.37
CA GLY A 73 -9.39 -8.47 -17.64
C GLY A 73 -10.30 -7.48 -18.35
N HIS A 74 -11.61 -7.67 -18.16
CA HIS A 74 -12.61 -6.78 -18.75
C HIS A 74 -13.86 -6.68 -17.88
N ALA A 75 -14.32 -5.48 -17.56
CA ALA A 75 -15.40 -5.29 -16.60
C ALA A 75 -16.80 -5.73 -17.09
N CYS A 76 -17.00 -5.93 -18.40
CA CYS A 76 -18.31 -6.19 -18.99
C CYS A 76 -18.33 -7.34 -20.01
N ASP A 77 -17.19 -7.87 -20.45
CA ASP A 77 -17.08 -8.93 -21.45
C ASP A 77 -16.40 -10.16 -20.83
N PRO A 78 -17.15 -11.18 -20.44
CA PRO A 78 -16.59 -12.37 -19.82
C PRO A 78 -15.52 -13.08 -20.66
N ALA A 79 -15.67 -13.09 -21.98
CA ALA A 79 -14.68 -13.74 -22.86
C ALA A 79 -13.30 -13.06 -22.83
N LYS A 80 -13.24 -11.79 -22.41
CA LYS A 80 -12.01 -11.03 -22.18
C LYS A 80 -11.63 -10.96 -20.69
N ASP A 81 -12.44 -11.54 -19.81
CA ASP A 81 -12.24 -11.61 -18.37
C ASP A 81 -12.05 -13.05 -17.88
N PHE A 82 -11.40 -13.86 -18.70
CA PHE A 82 -11.11 -15.28 -18.43
C PHE A 82 -12.36 -16.10 -18.08
N ASP A 83 -13.45 -15.84 -18.80
CA ASP A 83 -14.79 -16.44 -18.63
C ASP A 83 -15.40 -16.21 -17.23
N TYR A 84 -14.94 -15.20 -16.52
CA TYR A 84 -15.45 -14.84 -15.20
C TYR A 84 -16.95 -14.48 -15.27
N GLY A 85 -17.76 -15.16 -14.46
CA GLY A 85 -19.19 -14.91 -14.39
C GLY A 85 -20.03 -15.56 -15.49
N THR A 86 -19.43 -16.35 -16.39
CA THR A 86 -20.22 -17.14 -17.35
C THR A 86 -20.83 -18.38 -16.70
N ALA A 87 -21.94 -18.87 -17.29
CA ALA A 87 -22.59 -20.12 -16.88
C ALA A 87 -22.07 -21.34 -17.64
N ASP A 88 -21.03 -21.18 -18.48
CA ASP A 88 -20.52 -22.24 -19.31
C ASP A 88 -19.82 -23.35 -18.54
N ALA A 89 -19.78 -24.54 -19.15
CA ALA A 89 -19.39 -25.78 -18.51
C ALA A 89 -18.05 -25.67 -17.77
N GLY A 90 -18.08 -25.83 -16.46
CA GLY A 90 -16.91 -25.75 -15.60
C GLY A 90 -16.94 -24.62 -14.57
N ASN A 91 -17.77 -23.60 -14.76
CA ASN A 91 -17.89 -22.49 -13.80
C ASN A 91 -18.95 -22.78 -12.71
N PHE A 92 -18.68 -23.75 -11.86
CA PHE A 92 -19.51 -24.02 -10.69
C PHE A 92 -19.21 -23.02 -9.56
N GLN A 93 -19.79 -21.84 -9.62
CA GLN A 93 -19.53 -20.74 -8.66
C GLN A 93 -19.80 -21.12 -7.18
N LYS A 94 -20.58 -22.17 -6.92
CA LYS A 94 -20.90 -22.63 -5.56
C LYS A 94 -19.89 -23.61 -4.96
N THR A 95 -19.05 -24.28 -5.79
CA THR A 95 -18.14 -25.34 -5.33
C THR A 95 -16.66 -25.04 -5.53
N GLY A 96 -16.34 -23.87 -5.94
CA GLY A 96 -15.04 -23.50 -6.46
C GLY A 96 -15.15 -23.23 -7.95
N ASN A 97 -14.36 -22.33 -8.43
CA ASN A 97 -14.42 -21.96 -9.82
C ASN A 97 -13.29 -22.67 -10.54
N PHE A 98 -13.60 -23.63 -11.37
CA PHE A 98 -12.65 -24.26 -12.25
C PHE A 98 -12.26 -23.32 -13.40
N MET A 99 -11.95 -22.07 -13.05
CA MET A 99 -11.46 -21.08 -14.02
C MET A 99 -10.15 -21.60 -14.63
N PRO A 100 -9.96 -21.54 -15.95
CA PRO A 100 -8.71 -21.96 -16.57
C PRO A 100 -7.48 -21.31 -15.95
N ALA A 101 -7.52 -20.01 -15.68
CA ALA A 101 -6.42 -19.27 -15.07
C ALA A 101 -6.10 -19.70 -13.62
N ALA A 102 -6.97 -20.44 -12.93
CA ALA A 102 -6.74 -20.98 -11.60
C ALA A 102 -6.02 -22.33 -11.61
N SER A 103 -5.84 -22.93 -12.79
CA SER A 103 -5.09 -24.19 -12.95
C SER A 103 -3.57 -23.94 -12.92
N GLY A 104 -2.81 -24.85 -12.31
CA GLY A 104 -1.35 -24.84 -12.34
C GLY A 104 -0.75 -25.03 -13.73
N SER A 105 -1.54 -25.58 -14.66
CA SER A 105 -1.16 -25.83 -16.05
C SER A 105 -1.57 -24.71 -17.02
N PHE A 106 -2.27 -23.68 -16.53
CA PHE A 106 -2.68 -22.54 -17.36
C PHE A 106 -1.47 -21.84 -17.99
N ASP A 107 -1.59 -21.50 -19.27
CA ASP A 107 -0.57 -20.74 -19.98
C ASP A 107 -0.69 -19.25 -19.65
N ASP A 108 0.22 -18.75 -18.85
CA ASP A 108 0.37 -17.34 -18.49
C ASP A 108 1.61 -16.70 -19.17
N GLY A 109 2.10 -17.29 -20.26
CA GLY A 109 3.29 -16.83 -20.94
C GLY A 109 3.15 -15.46 -21.61
N ASP A 110 1.94 -15.01 -21.89
CA ASP A 110 1.59 -13.66 -22.37
C ASP A 110 1.29 -12.66 -21.24
N TRP A 111 1.20 -13.12 -19.99
CA TRP A 111 1.04 -12.23 -18.85
C TRP A 111 2.35 -11.52 -18.51
N ARG A 112 2.27 -10.28 -18.08
CA ARG A 112 3.45 -9.49 -17.69
C ARG A 112 4.03 -9.96 -16.36
N ASP A 113 5.35 -10.04 -16.29
CA ASP A 113 6.05 -10.15 -15.01
C ASP A 113 5.97 -8.84 -14.26
N ILE A 114 5.52 -8.90 -13.01
CA ILE A 114 5.47 -7.76 -12.10
C ILE A 114 5.89 -8.16 -10.69
N ASP A 115 6.33 -7.14 -9.93
CA ASP A 115 6.46 -7.21 -8.47
C ASP A 115 5.46 -6.25 -7.82
N LEU A 116 5.03 -6.57 -6.60
CA LEU A 116 4.22 -5.69 -5.76
C LEU A 116 5.13 -4.75 -4.95
N PRO A 117 4.62 -3.60 -4.52
CA PRO A 117 3.30 -3.00 -4.79
C PRO A 117 3.13 -2.59 -6.27
N HIS A 118 1.90 -2.74 -6.80
CA HIS A 118 1.59 -2.45 -8.20
C HIS A 118 0.31 -1.62 -8.33
N ASP A 119 0.43 -0.45 -8.93
CA ASP A 119 -0.68 0.43 -9.33
C ASP A 119 -0.66 0.57 -10.85
N TRP A 120 -1.55 -0.17 -11.55
CA TRP A 120 -1.57 -0.11 -13.01
C TRP A 120 -2.16 1.18 -13.56
N ALA A 121 -2.84 2.00 -12.74
CA ALA A 121 -3.41 3.26 -13.21
C ALA A 121 -2.33 4.19 -13.77
N VAL A 122 -1.17 4.28 -13.10
CA VAL A 122 -0.06 5.15 -13.53
C VAL A 122 0.67 4.65 -14.80
N GLU A 123 0.29 3.52 -15.32
CA GLU A 123 0.78 2.98 -16.59
C GLU A 123 -0.11 3.38 -17.78
N LEU A 124 -1.32 3.87 -17.47
CA LEU A 124 -2.31 4.26 -18.47
C LEU A 124 -2.09 5.71 -18.94
N PRO A 125 -2.43 6.04 -20.19
CA PRO A 125 -2.36 7.40 -20.67
C PRO A 125 -3.46 8.29 -20.04
N TYR A 126 -3.14 9.54 -19.76
CA TYR A 126 -4.13 10.50 -19.29
C TYR A 126 -5.20 10.77 -20.34
N GLN A 127 -6.45 10.95 -19.87
CA GLN A 127 -7.62 11.19 -20.73
C GLN A 127 -8.36 12.46 -20.26
N ASN A 128 -8.63 13.39 -21.19
CA ASN A 128 -9.44 14.57 -20.89
C ASN A 128 -10.93 14.21 -20.81
N ASP A 129 -11.32 13.56 -19.74
CA ASP A 129 -12.70 13.20 -19.43
C ASP A 129 -13.03 13.60 -17.99
N GLN A 130 -14.05 14.45 -17.80
CA GLN A 130 -14.41 14.95 -16.47
C GLN A 130 -14.91 13.85 -15.54
N ASP A 131 -15.42 12.74 -16.05
CA ASP A 131 -15.81 11.58 -15.26
C ASP A 131 -14.59 10.90 -14.58
N LEU A 132 -13.37 11.19 -15.08
CA LEU A 132 -12.11 10.66 -14.56
C LEU A 132 -11.40 11.60 -13.58
N LEU A 133 -11.97 12.73 -13.24
CA LEU A 133 -11.33 13.75 -12.41
C LEU A 133 -10.81 13.13 -11.11
N SER A 134 -11.66 12.46 -10.32
CA SER A 134 -11.28 11.83 -9.06
C SER A 134 -10.33 10.65 -9.22
N LYS A 135 -10.18 10.11 -10.42
CA LYS A 135 -9.22 9.04 -10.76
C LYS A 135 -7.90 9.58 -11.33
N GLY A 136 -7.64 10.88 -11.21
CA GLY A 136 -6.43 11.52 -11.74
C GLY A 136 -6.36 11.52 -13.25
N PHE A 137 -7.50 11.51 -13.94
CA PHE A 137 -7.64 11.43 -15.39
C PHE A 137 -7.11 10.15 -16.05
N TYR A 138 -6.93 9.07 -15.29
CA TYR A 138 -6.64 7.76 -15.86
C TYR A 138 -7.94 7.05 -16.29
N PRO A 139 -7.93 6.34 -17.45
CA PRO A 139 -9.12 5.69 -18.00
C PRO A 139 -9.51 4.45 -17.20
N LEU A 140 -10.19 4.68 -16.08
CA LEU A 140 -10.73 3.70 -15.15
C LEU A 140 -12.24 3.93 -14.95
N GLY A 141 -12.96 2.86 -14.64
CA GLY A 141 -14.39 2.91 -14.39
C GLY A 141 -15.21 2.21 -15.47
N ARG A 142 -16.50 2.19 -15.31
CA ARG A 142 -17.43 1.45 -16.20
C ARG A 142 -17.37 1.88 -17.68
N LYS A 143 -16.91 3.08 -17.95
CA LYS A 143 -16.71 3.63 -19.29
C LYS A 143 -15.44 3.11 -19.97
N TYR A 144 -14.51 2.53 -19.19
CA TYR A 144 -13.24 2.00 -19.64
C TYR A 144 -13.06 0.55 -19.13
N PRO A 145 -13.91 -0.38 -19.59
CA PRO A 145 -13.99 -1.72 -19.05
C PRO A 145 -12.72 -2.55 -19.29
N GLU A 146 -11.95 -2.24 -20.33
CA GLU A 146 -10.72 -2.94 -20.75
C GLU A 146 -9.49 -2.62 -19.88
N THR A 147 -9.54 -1.55 -19.09
CA THR A 147 -8.44 -1.12 -18.22
C THR A 147 -8.80 -1.11 -16.75
N SER A 148 -10.05 -1.46 -16.41
CA SER A 148 -10.58 -1.32 -15.05
C SER A 148 -10.51 -2.60 -14.23
N VAL A 149 -10.14 -3.73 -14.83
CA VAL A 149 -9.99 -5.02 -14.15
C VAL A 149 -8.58 -5.54 -14.37
N GLY A 150 -7.95 -5.96 -13.30
CA GLY A 150 -6.63 -6.60 -13.34
C GLY A 150 -6.66 -7.98 -12.70
N TRP A 151 -5.99 -8.91 -13.34
CA TRP A 151 -5.76 -10.25 -12.85
C TRP A 151 -4.31 -10.44 -12.46
N TYR A 152 -4.09 -11.02 -11.30
CA TYR A 152 -2.80 -11.35 -10.74
C TYR A 152 -2.72 -12.83 -10.50
N ARG A 153 -1.64 -13.47 -10.94
CA ARG A 153 -1.42 -14.90 -10.79
C ARG A 153 -0.05 -15.16 -10.21
N ARG A 154 0.04 -16.11 -9.26
CA ARG A 154 1.30 -16.51 -8.68
C ARG A 154 1.32 -18.00 -8.37
N LEU A 155 2.38 -18.67 -8.79
CA LEU A 155 2.66 -20.06 -8.41
C LEU A 155 3.75 -20.09 -7.36
N PHE A 156 3.63 -21.03 -6.42
CA PHE A 156 4.63 -21.26 -5.38
C PHE A 156 4.51 -22.65 -4.80
N ASP A 157 5.59 -23.15 -4.23
CA ASP A 157 5.61 -24.44 -3.53
C ASP A 157 5.46 -24.22 -2.02
N LEU A 158 4.68 -25.09 -1.35
CA LEU A 158 4.64 -25.20 0.10
C LEU A 158 5.45 -26.44 0.50
N PRO A 159 6.35 -26.34 1.48
CA PRO A 159 7.04 -27.48 2.03
C PRO A 159 6.10 -28.55 2.59
N ALA A 160 6.47 -29.82 2.54
CA ALA A 160 5.65 -30.93 3.07
C ALA A 160 5.45 -30.82 4.59
N GLU A 161 6.41 -30.26 5.31
CA GLU A 161 6.33 -29.99 6.76
C GLU A 161 5.32 -28.91 7.16
N ASP A 162 4.74 -28.20 6.19
CA ASP A 162 3.63 -27.30 6.44
C ASP A 162 2.28 -28.01 6.58
N ALA A 163 2.23 -29.31 6.33
CA ALA A 163 1.04 -30.13 6.57
C ALA A 163 0.59 -30.01 8.04
N GLY A 164 -0.67 -29.61 8.25
CA GLY A 164 -1.26 -29.39 9.58
C GLY A 164 -1.01 -28.01 10.18
N LYS A 165 -0.21 -27.17 9.55
CA LYS A 165 -0.17 -25.73 9.89
C LYS A 165 -1.42 -25.01 9.34
N ARG A 166 -1.78 -23.91 9.99
CA ARG A 166 -2.72 -22.95 9.45
C ARG A 166 -2.02 -22.07 8.41
N ILE A 167 -2.62 -21.93 7.25
CA ILE A 167 -2.09 -21.11 6.14
C ILE A 167 -3.07 -19.98 5.87
N THR A 168 -2.62 -18.74 6.00
CA THR A 168 -3.44 -17.54 5.77
C THR A 168 -2.73 -16.62 4.79
N ILE A 169 -3.48 -16.06 3.83
CA ILE A 169 -2.99 -14.98 2.99
C ILE A 169 -3.49 -13.65 3.53
N GLU A 170 -2.61 -12.65 3.60
CA GLU A 170 -2.91 -11.31 4.05
C GLU A 170 -2.56 -10.29 2.97
N PHE A 171 -3.46 -9.33 2.75
CA PHE A 171 -3.27 -8.17 1.88
C PHE A 171 -3.30 -6.93 2.75
N ASP A 172 -2.27 -6.08 2.65
CA ASP A 172 -2.27 -4.80 3.36
C ASP A 172 -3.13 -3.74 2.64
N GLY A 173 -3.50 -3.98 1.38
CA GLY A 173 -4.49 -3.24 0.62
C GLY A 173 -4.46 -3.54 -0.88
N ALA A 174 -5.64 -3.59 -1.48
CA ALA A 174 -5.82 -3.72 -2.93
C ALA A 174 -7.04 -2.92 -3.38
N TYR A 175 -6.93 -2.12 -4.42
CA TYR A 175 -8.03 -1.27 -4.88
C TYR A 175 -8.67 -1.82 -6.14
N ARG A 176 -9.92 -2.29 -6.09
CA ARG A 176 -10.83 -2.66 -4.98
C ARG A 176 -11.63 -3.91 -5.40
N ASN A 177 -12.68 -4.29 -4.66
CA ASN A 177 -13.52 -5.46 -5.01
C ASN A 177 -12.68 -6.70 -5.34
N THR A 178 -11.70 -6.97 -4.48
CA THR A 178 -10.70 -8.02 -4.66
C THR A 178 -11.31 -9.40 -4.46
N MET A 179 -11.20 -10.28 -5.45
CA MET A 179 -11.59 -11.68 -5.37
C MET A 179 -10.33 -12.55 -5.35
N VAL A 180 -10.34 -13.57 -4.48
CA VAL A 180 -9.24 -14.52 -4.34
C VAL A 180 -9.71 -15.92 -4.68
N VAL A 181 -8.96 -16.60 -5.56
CA VAL A 181 -9.09 -18.00 -5.91
C VAL A 181 -7.77 -18.69 -5.57
N PHE A 182 -7.83 -19.85 -4.94
CA PHE A 182 -6.64 -20.61 -4.55
C PHE A 182 -6.80 -22.08 -4.91
N ASN A 183 -5.85 -22.63 -5.69
CA ASN A 183 -5.88 -24.01 -6.19
C ASN A 183 -7.23 -24.39 -6.85
N GLY A 184 -7.81 -23.45 -7.63
CA GLY A 184 -9.11 -23.64 -8.28
C GLY A 184 -10.34 -23.35 -7.43
N PHE A 185 -10.20 -23.11 -6.12
CA PHE A 185 -11.31 -22.85 -5.21
C PHE A 185 -11.52 -21.35 -5.01
N TYR A 186 -12.76 -20.91 -5.09
CA TYR A 186 -13.13 -19.56 -4.67
C TYR A 186 -12.99 -19.44 -3.15
N ILE A 187 -12.11 -18.57 -2.70
CA ILE A 187 -11.81 -18.37 -1.28
C ILE A 187 -12.67 -17.26 -0.68
N GLY A 188 -12.80 -16.15 -1.37
CA GLY A 188 -13.60 -15.03 -0.88
C GLY A 188 -13.44 -13.76 -1.70
N ARG A 189 -14.14 -12.71 -1.24
CA ARG A 189 -14.08 -11.36 -1.80
C ARG A 189 -13.95 -10.35 -0.67
N HIS A 190 -13.21 -9.27 -0.95
CA HIS A 190 -13.13 -8.08 -0.12
C HIS A 190 -13.51 -6.85 -0.93
N SER A 191 -14.45 -6.03 -0.43
CA SER A 191 -14.96 -4.89 -1.18
C SER A 191 -14.12 -3.63 -0.99
N GLY A 192 -13.54 -3.45 0.21
CA GLY A 192 -12.75 -2.26 0.57
C GLY A 192 -11.53 -2.06 -0.31
N GLY A 193 -11.16 -0.79 -0.54
CA GLY A 193 -9.98 -0.45 -1.32
C GLY A 193 -8.76 -0.08 -0.48
N TYR A 194 -8.91 0.15 0.82
CA TYR A 194 -7.88 0.77 1.65
C TYR A 194 -7.55 0.01 2.92
N ASP A 195 -8.48 -0.77 3.45
CA ASP A 195 -8.27 -1.54 4.66
C ASP A 195 -7.61 -2.89 4.36
N PRO A 196 -6.81 -3.42 5.29
CA PRO A 196 -6.20 -4.74 5.13
C PRO A 196 -7.23 -5.85 5.32
N PHE A 197 -7.05 -6.95 4.59
CA PHE A 197 -7.90 -8.13 4.67
C PHE A 197 -7.08 -9.41 4.61
N SER A 198 -7.71 -10.55 4.96
CA SER A 198 -7.04 -11.85 4.93
C SER A 198 -8.04 -12.98 4.70
N PHE A 199 -7.53 -14.08 4.13
CA PHE A 199 -8.29 -15.30 3.89
C PHE A 199 -7.53 -16.51 4.40
N ASP A 200 -8.29 -17.46 4.96
CA ASP A 200 -7.78 -18.77 5.35
C ASP A 200 -7.67 -19.67 4.11
N LEU A 201 -6.48 -20.18 3.85
CA LEU A 201 -6.17 -21.08 2.74
C LEU A 201 -5.96 -22.52 3.22
N THR A 202 -6.00 -22.80 4.53
CA THR A 202 -5.55 -24.05 5.15
C THR A 202 -6.15 -25.30 4.50
N THR A 203 -7.47 -25.30 4.29
CA THR A 203 -8.19 -26.46 3.72
C THR A 203 -7.87 -26.69 2.24
N PHE A 204 -7.42 -25.66 1.54
CA PHE A 204 -7.19 -25.66 0.10
C PHE A 204 -5.70 -25.72 -0.27
N ALA A 205 -4.81 -25.66 0.72
CA ALA A 205 -3.37 -25.70 0.50
C ALA A 205 -2.88 -27.11 0.15
N ASN A 206 -1.88 -27.20 -0.70
CA ASN A 206 -1.21 -28.44 -1.11
C ASN A 206 0.22 -28.47 -0.49
N PRO A 207 0.40 -28.88 0.76
CA PRO A 207 1.75 -29.04 1.34
C PRO A 207 2.54 -30.11 0.59
N GLY A 208 3.82 -29.84 0.33
CA GLY A 208 4.69 -30.68 -0.47
C GLY A 208 4.49 -30.56 -1.99
N LYS A 209 3.65 -29.62 -2.42
CA LYS A 209 3.28 -29.48 -3.82
C LYS A 209 3.17 -28.02 -4.23
N ARG A 210 3.00 -27.79 -5.55
CA ARG A 210 2.70 -26.48 -6.13
C ARG A 210 1.31 -26.00 -5.71
N ASN A 211 1.23 -24.72 -5.50
CA ASN A 211 0.00 -23.99 -5.25
C ASN A 211 -0.16 -22.84 -6.24
N VAL A 212 -1.41 -22.50 -6.57
CA VAL A 212 -1.78 -21.45 -7.51
C VAL A 212 -2.65 -20.44 -6.78
N LEU A 213 -2.20 -19.21 -6.72
CA LEU A 213 -2.97 -18.07 -6.24
C LEU A 213 -3.37 -17.21 -7.42
N LEU A 214 -4.66 -16.95 -7.55
CA LEU A 214 -5.24 -16.07 -8.56
C LEU A 214 -6.06 -14.99 -7.85
N VAL A 215 -5.81 -13.73 -8.21
CA VAL A 215 -6.47 -12.56 -7.61
C VAL A 215 -7.02 -11.68 -8.72
N ARG A 216 -8.33 -11.39 -8.67
CA ARG A 216 -8.98 -10.41 -9.54
C ARG A 216 -9.26 -9.14 -8.75
N VAL A 217 -8.81 -8.02 -9.26
CA VAL A 217 -9.05 -6.69 -8.69
C VAL A 217 -9.89 -5.88 -9.65
N ASP A 218 -10.99 -5.31 -9.19
CA ASP A 218 -11.96 -4.60 -10.01
C ASP A 218 -12.06 -3.13 -9.56
N ALA A 219 -11.42 -2.24 -10.31
CA ALA A 219 -11.37 -0.79 -10.07
C ALA A 219 -12.42 -0.01 -10.86
N THR A 220 -13.54 -0.64 -11.25
CA THR A 220 -14.62 0.04 -11.98
C THR A 220 -15.35 1.08 -11.16
N GLU A 221 -15.39 0.92 -9.85
CA GLU A 221 -16.05 1.82 -8.90
C GLU A 221 -15.03 2.73 -8.20
N SER A 222 -15.52 3.83 -7.66
CA SER A 222 -14.75 4.82 -6.91
C SER A 222 -15.32 4.95 -5.50
N ASP A 223 -14.45 5.12 -4.50
CA ASP A 223 -14.84 5.46 -3.13
C ASP A 223 -14.91 6.98 -2.93
N GLY A 224 -14.44 7.77 -3.89
CA GLY A 224 -14.35 9.22 -3.82
C GLY A 224 -13.14 9.72 -3.01
N TRP A 225 -13.03 11.03 -2.85
CA TRP A 225 -11.90 11.71 -2.20
C TRP A 225 -10.57 11.51 -2.96
N PHE A 226 -10.66 11.62 -4.29
CA PHE A 226 -9.57 11.79 -5.24
C PHE A 226 -8.83 10.49 -5.59
N TYR A 227 -7.54 10.57 -5.91
CA TYR A 227 -6.80 9.49 -6.56
C TYR A 227 -6.70 8.23 -5.69
N GLU A 228 -7.23 7.15 -6.22
CA GLU A 228 -7.30 5.86 -5.53
C GLU A 228 -6.26 4.86 -6.03
N GLY A 229 -5.80 5.00 -7.28
CA GLY A 229 -5.00 4.01 -7.98
C GLY A 229 -5.81 2.79 -8.40
N ALA A 230 -5.13 1.72 -8.80
CA ALA A 230 -5.75 0.46 -9.16
C ALA A 230 -4.76 -0.70 -9.04
N GLY A 231 -5.14 -1.77 -8.34
CA GLY A 231 -4.31 -2.97 -8.22
C GLY A 231 -3.98 -3.39 -6.79
N ILE A 232 -3.06 -4.33 -6.66
CA ILE A 232 -2.49 -4.72 -5.37
C ILE A 232 -1.36 -3.74 -5.06
N TYR A 233 -1.71 -2.62 -4.47
CA TYR A 233 -0.81 -1.47 -4.30
C TYR A 233 -0.10 -1.43 -2.95
N ARG A 234 -0.26 -2.48 -2.13
CA ARG A 234 0.44 -2.71 -0.85
C ARG A 234 0.94 -4.14 -0.78
N HIS A 235 1.66 -4.49 0.28
CA HIS A 235 2.26 -5.81 0.46
C HIS A 235 1.24 -6.94 0.54
N VAL A 236 1.70 -8.13 0.14
CA VAL A 236 0.99 -9.40 0.33
C VAL A 236 1.86 -10.36 1.13
N TRP A 237 1.25 -11.08 2.08
CA TRP A 237 1.96 -11.97 2.99
C TRP A 237 1.30 -13.33 3.04
N LEU A 238 2.11 -14.39 3.08
CA LEU A 238 1.68 -15.71 3.51
C LEU A 238 2.06 -15.90 4.98
N VAL A 239 1.06 -16.17 5.81
CA VAL A 239 1.27 -16.44 7.23
C VAL A 239 1.02 -17.91 7.50
N LYS A 240 2.02 -18.58 8.11
CA LYS A 240 1.91 -19.95 8.57
C LYS A 240 1.95 -19.96 10.08
N SER A 241 1.02 -20.63 10.73
CA SER A 241 0.96 -20.72 12.19
C SER A 241 0.52 -22.11 12.65
N HIS A 242 0.70 -22.39 13.93
CA HIS A 242 0.08 -23.54 14.57
C HIS A 242 -1.44 -23.37 14.64
N ALA A 243 -2.18 -24.45 14.75
CA ALA A 243 -3.64 -24.41 14.91
C ALA A 243 -4.07 -23.60 16.17
N VAL A 244 -3.27 -23.62 17.22
CA VAL A 244 -3.41 -22.73 18.39
C VAL A 244 -2.40 -21.60 18.26
N HIS A 245 -2.87 -20.36 18.12
CA HIS A 245 -2.00 -19.22 17.86
C HIS A 245 -2.63 -17.89 18.31
N VAL A 246 -1.83 -16.85 18.41
CA VAL A 246 -2.31 -15.46 18.63
C VAL A 246 -3.10 -15.02 17.41
N LYS A 247 -4.32 -14.53 17.63
CA LYS A 247 -5.18 -13.96 16.60
C LYS A 247 -4.48 -12.82 15.85
N LYS A 248 -4.82 -12.62 14.59
CA LYS A 248 -4.33 -11.45 13.84
C LYS A 248 -4.68 -10.16 14.58
N TRP A 249 -3.68 -9.29 14.85
CA TRP A 249 -3.79 -8.10 15.71
C TRP A 249 -4.35 -8.38 17.11
N GLY A 250 -4.18 -9.60 17.59
CA GLY A 250 -4.74 -10.09 18.86
C GLY A 250 -3.97 -9.64 20.09
N THR A 251 -2.84 -8.94 19.94
CA THR A 251 -2.15 -8.33 21.07
C THR A 251 -2.49 -6.87 21.19
N PHE A 252 -2.67 -6.42 22.41
CA PHE A 252 -2.93 -5.02 22.70
C PHE A 252 -2.33 -4.63 24.06
N VAL A 253 -1.43 -3.65 24.07
CA VAL A 253 -0.61 -3.30 25.24
C VAL A 253 -0.90 -1.86 25.71
N ARG A 254 -1.35 -1.56 26.95
CA ARG A 254 -1.69 -0.23 27.51
C ARG A 254 -0.86 0.11 28.74
N PRO A 255 -0.13 1.27 28.84
CA PRO A 255 0.53 1.66 30.04
C PRO A 255 -0.32 2.55 30.93
N GLU A 256 -0.09 2.40 32.15
CA GLU A 256 -0.32 3.41 33.16
C GLU A 256 1.04 3.89 33.68
N ILE A 257 1.35 5.17 33.46
CA ILE A 257 2.65 5.74 33.82
C ILE A 257 2.56 6.34 35.23
N ARG A 258 3.51 5.96 36.08
CA ARG A 258 3.64 6.45 37.46
C ARG A 258 5.08 6.86 37.76
N GLY A 259 5.36 8.15 37.66
CA GLY A 259 6.72 8.67 37.78
C GLY A 259 7.60 8.16 36.66
N ASN A 260 8.67 7.42 37.00
CA ASN A 260 9.57 6.81 36.02
C ASN A 260 9.30 5.31 35.80
N SER A 261 8.18 4.78 36.24
CA SER A 261 7.73 3.41 36.00
C SER A 261 6.45 3.37 35.19
N ALA A 262 6.19 2.23 34.54
CA ALA A 262 4.95 1.98 33.84
C ALA A 262 4.41 0.59 34.15
N THR A 263 3.09 0.51 34.38
CA THR A 263 2.34 -0.74 34.43
C THR A 263 1.71 -0.98 33.06
N LEU A 264 2.09 -2.06 32.38
CA LEU A 264 1.50 -2.46 31.10
C LEU A 264 0.34 -3.41 31.36
N SER A 265 -0.85 -3.05 30.91
CA SER A 265 -1.97 -3.98 30.76
C SER A 265 -1.88 -4.61 29.36
N VAL A 266 -1.62 -5.90 29.27
CA VAL A 266 -1.47 -6.63 28.01
C VAL A 266 -2.65 -7.55 27.80
N LEU A 267 -3.43 -7.33 26.72
CA LEU A 267 -4.40 -8.29 26.22
C LEU A 267 -3.73 -9.17 25.16
N THR A 268 -3.98 -10.49 25.22
CA THR A 268 -3.60 -11.45 24.18
C THR A 268 -4.81 -12.32 23.83
N GLU A 269 -5.30 -12.20 22.61
CA GLU A 269 -6.37 -13.03 22.06
C GLU A 269 -5.75 -14.26 21.39
N VAL A 270 -6.13 -15.47 21.81
CA VAL A 270 -5.62 -16.73 21.24
C VAL A 270 -6.76 -17.58 20.73
N GLU A 271 -6.64 -18.06 19.49
CA GLU A 271 -7.61 -18.92 18.82
C GLU A 271 -7.12 -20.36 18.77
N ASN A 272 -8.08 -21.32 18.83
CA ASN A 272 -7.82 -22.73 18.61
C ASN A 272 -8.61 -23.25 17.41
N HIS A 273 -7.96 -23.40 16.28
CA HIS A 273 -8.54 -23.99 15.06
C HIS A 273 -8.24 -25.50 14.92
N GLY A 274 -7.66 -26.12 15.97
CA GLY A 274 -7.42 -27.56 16.00
C GLY A 274 -8.70 -28.35 16.33
N PRO A 275 -8.67 -29.68 16.13
CA PRO A 275 -9.84 -30.53 16.38
C PRO A 275 -10.08 -30.83 17.88
N ASP A 276 -9.09 -30.59 18.73
CA ASP A 276 -9.13 -30.90 20.16
C ASP A 276 -9.06 -29.66 21.03
N ALA A 277 -9.69 -29.72 22.21
CA ALA A 277 -9.48 -28.71 23.24
C ALA A 277 -8.02 -28.72 23.73
N ARG A 278 -7.42 -27.56 23.86
CA ARG A 278 -6.02 -27.41 24.27
C ARG A 278 -5.90 -26.55 25.52
N LYS A 279 -5.04 -26.96 26.45
CA LYS A 279 -4.66 -26.15 27.59
C LYS A 279 -3.49 -25.24 27.18
N VAL A 280 -3.73 -23.95 27.16
CA VAL A 280 -2.84 -22.93 26.61
C VAL A 280 -2.30 -22.04 27.72
N ARG A 281 -1.01 -21.76 27.69
CA ARG A 281 -0.34 -20.80 28.57
C ARG A 281 0.33 -19.71 27.71
N ILE A 282 0.25 -18.47 28.16
CA ILE A 282 0.90 -17.33 27.50
C ILE A 282 2.09 -16.86 28.33
N ILE A 283 3.20 -16.65 27.66
CA ILE A 283 4.39 -15.99 28.23
C ILE A 283 4.60 -14.69 27.46
N SER A 284 4.57 -13.58 28.18
CA SER A 284 4.82 -12.24 27.64
C SER A 284 6.15 -11.72 28.16
N THR A 285 7.06 -11.41 27.24
CA THR A 285 8.37 -10.83 27.54
C THR A 285 8.47 -9.45 26.92
N ILE A 286 8.84 -8.45 27.73
CA ILE A 286 9.06 -7.08 27.26
C ILE A 286 10.55 -6.90 26.97
N ILE A 287 10.84 -6.51 25.74
CA ILE A 287 12.18 -6.19 25.26
C ILE A 287 12.29 -4.68 25.15
N ASP A 288 13.31 -4.13 25.78
CA ASP A 288 13.56 -2.69 25.78
C ASP A 288 14.16 -2.20 24.45
N PRO A 289 14.24 -0.89 24.23
CA PRO A 289 14.81 -0.30 23.03
C PRO A 289 16.29 -0.66 22.75
N SER A 290 16.98 -1.16 23.77
CA SER A 290 18.37 -1.62 23.64
C SER A 290 18.46 -3.12 23.32
N GLY A 291 17.30 -3.81 23.16
CA GLY A 291 17.23 -5.25 22.88
C GLY A 291 17.26 -6.16 24.11
N ASN A 292 17.18 -5.60 25.33
CA ASN A 292 17.23 -6.40 26.56
C ASN A 292 15.82 -6.80 27.00
N ALA A 293 15.66 -8.03 27.48
CA ALA A 293 14.44 -8.45 28.18
C ALA A 293 14.41 -7.80 29.56
N VAL A 294 13.48 -6.87 29.78
CA VAL A 294 13.38 -6.07 31.01
C VAL A 294 12.25 -6.48 31.93
N ALA A 295 11.26 -7.20 31.42
CA ALA A 295 10.17 -7.73 32.22
C ALA A 295 9.58 -8.99 31.57
N LYS A 296 8.97 -9.84 32.39
CA LYS A 296 8.33 -11.07 31.93
C LYS A 296 7.15 -11.43 32.84
N ASP A 297 6.06 -11.87 32.24
CA ASP A 297 4.92 -12.41 32.97
C ASP A 297 4.39 -13.67 32.31
N VAL A 298 3.74 -14.51 33.12
CA VAL A 298 3.18 -15.79 32.70
C VAL A 298 1.71 -15.86 33.10
N ALA A 299 0.82 -15.80 32.13
CA ALA A 299 -0.61 -15.95 32.38
C ALA A 299 -0.97 -17.37 32.84
N ALA A 300 -2.02 -17.46 33.67
CA ALA A 300 -2.58 -18.75 34.08
C ALA A 300 -3.04 -19.54 32.85
N ALA A 301 -2.76 -20.84 32.84
CA ALA A 301 -3.15 -21.68 31.72
C ALA A 301 -4.67 -21.90 31.68
N ALA A 302 -5.31 -21.62 30.53
CA ALA A 302 -6.73 -21.81 30.26
C ALA A 302 -6.96 -22.87 29.19
N GLY A 303 -8.15 -23.48 29.19
CA GLY A 303 -8.59 -24.42 28.14
C GLY A 303 -9.26 -23.65 27.02
N ILE A 304 -8.90 -23.93 25.77
CA ILE A 304 -9.56 -23.38 24.58
C ILE A 304 -10.16 -24.54 23.79
N ALA A 305 -11.50 -24.56 23.62
CA ALA A 305 -12.17 -25.58 22.83
C ALA A 305 -11.91 -25.41 21.31
N PRO A 306 -12.19 -26.45 20.50
CA PRO A 306 -12.10 -26.34 19.06
C PRO A 306 -12.98 -25.22 18.50
N GLY A 307 -12.42 -24.34 17.69
CA GLY A 307 -13.12 -23.20 17.09
C GLY A 307 -13.33 -21.99 18.02
N ASP A 308 -12.89 -22.08 19.28
CA ASP A 308 -13.05 -21.01 20.26
C ASP A 308 -11.82 -20.11 20.35
N GLN A 309 -12.03 -18.96 21.00
CA GLN A 309 -11.00 -17.95 21.36
C GLN A 309 -10.93 -17.83 22.88
N GLN A 310 -9.75 -17.51 23.41
CA GLN A 310 -9.52 -17.14 24.79
C GLN A 310 -8.71 -15.85 24.86
N ASP A 311 -9.18 -14.93 25.70
CA ASP A 311 -8.48 -13.69 26.01
C ASP A 311 -7.67 -13.87 27.28
N TYR A 312 -6.43 -13.38 27.26
CA TYR A 312 -5.51 -13.36 28.41
C TYR A 312 -5.16 -11.94 28.76
N ASP A 313 -5.48 -11.54 29.98
CA ASP A 313 -5.09 -10.24 30.54
C ASP A 313 -3.91 -10.39 31.47
N GLN A 314 -2.84 -9.61 31.22
CA GLN A 314 -1.63 -9.58 32.05
C GLN A 314 -1.32 -8.15 32.48
N LYS A 315 -0.66 -8.00 33.64
CA LYS A 315 -0.11 -6.74 34.11
C LYS A 315 1.38 -6.88 34.35
N ILE A 316 2.17 -6.09 33.61
CA ILE A 316 3.62 -6.18 33.60
C ILE A 316 4.20 -4.83 34.02
N GLU A 317 5.00 -4.84 35.09
CA GLU A 317 5.66 -3.64 35.59
C GLU A 317 7.01 -3.42 34.91
N ILE A 318 7.28 -2.17 34.51
CA ILE A 318 8.56 -1.72 33.97
C ILE A 318 9.10 -0.60 34.86
N ALA A 319 10.23 -0.84 35.49
CA ALA A 319 10.98 0.19 36.20
C ALA A 319 11.88 0.96 35.21
N GLY A 320 11.99 2.27 35.39
CA GLY A 320 12.81 3.11 34.52
C GLY A 320 12.29 3.19 33.09
N ALA A 321 10.96 3.28 32.93
CA ALA A 321 10.31 3.30 31.63
C ALA A 321 10.75 4.53 30.82
N ARG A 322 11.27 4.29 29.61
CA ARG A 322 11.64 5.36 28.67
C ARG A 322 10.45 5.72 27.80
N LEU A 323 10.03 6.98 27.81
CA LEU A 323 8.85 7.43 27.09
C LEU A 323 9.15 7.62 25.59
N TRP A 324 8.14 7.39 24.76
CA TRP A 324 8.14 7.82 23.35
C TRP A 324 7.70 9.29 23.27
N SER A 325 8.39 10.08 22.49
CA SER A 325 8.04 11.45 22.14
C SER A 325 8.44 11.79 20.70
N LEU A 326 8.23 13.01 20.27
CA LEU A 326 8.68 13.51 18.98
C LEU A 326 10.22 13.52 18.85
N GLU A 327 10.92 13.68 19.96
CA GLU A 327 12.38 13.77 20.07
C GLU A 327 12.99 12.43 20.49
N GLU A 328 12.38 11.77 21.48
CA GLU A 328 12.82 10.48 22.00
C GLU A 328 11.90 9.35 21.53
N ARG A 329 12.30 8.66 20.48
CA ARG A 329 11.50 7.66 19.78
C ARG A 329 11.72 6.27 20.34
N ASN A 330 11.58 6.14 21.67
CA ASN A 330 11.78 4.93 22.42
C ASN A 330 10.82 3.74 22.10
N LEU A 331 11.06 2.74 21.16
CA LEU A 331 10.19 1.59 20.78
C LEU A 331 10.60 0.27 21.51
N TYR A 332 9.73 -0.31 22.33
CA TYR A 332 9.87 -1.64 22.92
C TYR A 332 9.23 -2.71 22.02
N LYS A 333 9.39 -3.93 22.39
CA LYS A 333 8.75 -5.07 21.75
C LYS A 333 8.12 -5.97 22.81
N LEU A 334 6.87 -6.34 22.62
CA LEU A 334 6.24 -7.44 23.32
C LEU A 334 6.49 -8.72 22.52
N LEU A 335 7.21 -9.68 23.08
CA LEU A 335 7.29 -11.03 22.58
C LEU A 335 6.28 -11.90 23.34
N THR A 336 5.28 -12.38 22.63
CA THR A 336 4.24 -13.29 23.13
C THR A 336 4.52 -14.71 22.66
N GLU A 337 4.73 -15.63 23.62
CA GLU A 337 4.88 -17.06 23.34
C GLU A 337 3.60 -17.80 23.79
N VAL A 338 3.04 -18.57 22.87
CA VAL A 338 1.90 -19.46 23.13
C VAL A 338 2.42 -20.86 23.39
N GLN A 339 2.12 -21.43 24.56
CA GLN A 339 2.57 -22.76 24.94
C GLN A 339 1.40 -23.74 25.05
N VAL A 340 1.57 -24.92 24.46
CA VAL A 340 0.66 -26.06 24.55
C VAL A 340 1.48 -27.29 24.99
N GLY A 341 1.07 -27.96 26.07
CA GLY A 341 1.81 -29.11 26.58
C GLY A 341 3.23 -28.82 27.09
N GLY A 342 3.57 -27.55 27.28
CA GLY A 342 4.93 -27.11 27.68
C GLY A 342 5.82 -26.69 26.51
N GLU A 343 5.40 -26.92 25.27
CA GLU A 343 6.12 -26.51 24.06
C GLU A 343 5.57 -25.18 23.54
N THR A 344 6.46 -24.30 23.06
CA THR A 344 6.08 -23.04 22.40
C THR A 344 5.65 -23.35 20.97
N VAL A 345 4.37 -23.15 20.68
CA VAL A 345 3.74 -23.43 19.37
C VAL A 345 3.52 -22.19 18.51
N ASP A 346 3.50 -21.00 19.11
CA ASP A 346 3.42 -19.73 18.38
C ASP A 346 4.26 -18.65 19.08
N ARG A 347 4.82 -17.74 18.27
CA ARG A 347 5.53 -16.54 18.73
C ARG A 347 5.00 -15.36 17.95
N TYR A 348 4.55 -14.33 18.68
CA TYR A 348 4.02 -13.10 18.11
C TYR A 348 4.76 -11.90 18.67
N GLU A 349 5.32 -11.08 17.78
CA GLU A 349 6.01 -9.86 18.14
C GLU A 349 5.12 -8.65 17.90
N THR A 350 5.08 -7.74 18.87
CA THR A 350 4.31 -6.51 18.77
C THR A 350 5.21 -5.34 19.15
N PRO A 351 5.63 -4.52 18.18
CA PRO A 351 6.30 -3.25 18.47
C PRO A 351 5.31 -2.27 19.09
N PHE A 352 5.84 -1.39 19.90
CA PHE A 352 4.97 -0.52 20.66
C PHE A 352 5.70 0.64 21.35
N GLY A 353 5.10 1.84 21.69
CA GLY A 353 5.59 3.06 22.34
C GLY A 353 5.01 3.49 23.72
N ILE A 354 5.84 3.94 24.94
CA ILE A 354 5.32 4.44 26.24
C ILE A 354 5.09 5.94 26.18
N ARG A 355 3.84 6.36 26.21
CA ARG A 355 3.46 7.76 26.23
C ARG A 355 2.10 8.01 26.88
N THR A 356 1.83 9.24 27.26
CA THR A 356 0.46 9.72 27.49
C THR A 356 0.08 10.73 26.41
N VAL A 357 -1.18 10.70 25.98
CA VAL A 357 -1.80 11.72 25.14
C VAL A 357 -3.07 12.19 25.82
N ARG A 358 -3.18 13.49 25.99
CA ARG A 358 -4.36 14.11 26.59
C ARG A 358 -4.66 15.44 25.89
N PHE A 359 -5.92 15.71 25.65
CA PHE A 359 -6.37 17.01 25.21
C PHE A 359 -6.92 17.82 26.39
N ASP A 360 -6.50 19.06 26.44
CA ASP A 360 -6.89 20.02 27.47
C ASP A 360 -7.54 21.23 26.77
N ALA A 361 -8.72 21.60 27.21
CA ALA A 361 -9.50 22.65 26.58
C ALA A 361 -8.85 24.06 26.65
N GLN A 362 -7.88 24.27 27.53
CA GLN A 362 -7.17 25.55 27.71
C GLN A 362 -5.71 25.49 27.24
N ARG A 363 -5.10 24.31 27.19
CA ARG A 363 -3.68 24.10 26.89
C ARG A 363 -3.44 23.34 25.57
N GLY A 364 -4.51 22.88 24.92
CA GLY A 364 -4.43 22.08 23.70
C GLY A 364 -3.98 20.63 23.93
N LEU A 365 -3.20 20.07 22.99
CA LEU A 365 -2.66 18.72 23.09
C LEU A 365 -1.51 18.66 24.10
N LEU A 366 -1.52 17.65 24.97
CA LEU A 366 -0.45 17.29 25.87
C LEU A 366 0.09 15.91 25.50
N LEU A 367 1.38 15.84 25.20
CA LEU A 367 2.14 14.61 25.02
C LEU A 367 3.08 14.45 26.21
N ASN A 368 2.96 13.35 26.95
CA ASN A 368 3.71 13.15 28.20
C ASN A 368 3.59 14.36 29.15
N GLU A 369 2.36 14.88 29.30
CA GLU A 369 1.97 16.07 30.08
C GLU A 369 2.60 17.40 29.63
N SER A 370 3.40 17.40 28.58
CA SER A 370 3.99 18.60 27.97
C SER A 370 3.12 19.12 26.82
N PRO A 371 2.84 20.43 26.76
CA PRO A 371 2.06 20.99 25.64
C PRO A 371 2.76 20.84 24.30
N VAL A 372 2.07 20.30 23.33
CA VAL A 372 2.52 20.17 21.93
C VAL A 372 1.53 20.87 21.02
N LYS A 373 2.02 21.83 20.24
CA LYS A 373 1.24 22.44 19.17
C LYS A 373 1.35 21.57 17.92
N LEU A 374 0.23 21.06 17.43
CA LEU A 374 0.18 20.30 16.18
C LEU A 374 0.54 21.22 15.00
N LYS A 375 1.63 20.93 14.38
CA LYS A 375 2.18 21.52 13.15
C LYS A 375 2.00 20.49 12.05
N GLY A 376 0.74 20.23 11.67
CA GLY A 376 0.37 19.08 10.87
C GLY A 376 0.12 19.38 9.41
N THR A 377 0.11 18.34 8.60
CA THR A 377 -0.35 18.35 7.21
C THR A 377 -1.27 17.18 6.92
N CYS A 378 -2.29 17.41 6.10
CA CYS A 378 -3.06 16.37 5.44
C CYS A 378 -2.25 15.79 4.29
N ASN A 379 -2.28 14.46 4.07
CA ASN A 379 -1.50 13.84 3.02
C ASN A 379 -2.25 12.70 2.35
N HIS A 380 -2.38 12.78 1.01
CA HIS A 380 -2.80 11.65 0.19
C HIS A 380 -1.69 10.62 0.04
N GLN A 381 -2.06 9.40 -0.39
CA GLN A 381 -1.14 8.26 -0.43
C GLN A 381 -0.32 8.13 -1.73
N ASP A 382 -0.56 8.98 -2.74
CA ASP A 382 0.15 8.91 -4.01
C ASP A 382 1.50 9.65 -4.01
N HIS A 383 2.38 9.24 -4.93
CA HIS A 383 3.66 9.90 -5.21
C HIS A 383 3.97 9.86 -6.72
N ALA A 384 4.67 10.88 -7.22
CA ALA A 384 5.05 10.95 -8.62
C ALA A 384 5.81 9.69 -9.06
N GLY A 385 5.52 9.19 -10.25
CA GLY A 385 6.19 8.03 -10.86
C GLY A 385 5.66 6.66 -10.40
N VAL A 386 4.99 6.56 -9.24
CA VAL A 386 4.55 5.29 -8.66
C VAL A 386 3.07 5.24 -8.28
N GLY A 387 2.36 6.38 -8.32
CA GLY A 387 0.95 6.44 -7.93
C GLY A 387 0.73 6.04 -6.48
N ALA A 388 -0.27 5.19 -6.20
CA ALA A 388 -0.57 4.67 -4.88
C ALA A 388 0.36 3.53 -4.44
N ALA A 389 1.09 2.90 -5.37
CA ALA A 389 2.06 1.84 -5.08
C ALA A 389 3.39 2.42 -4.55
N VAL A 390 3.32 3.10 -3.41
CA VAL A 390 4.44 3.84 -2.82
C VAL A 390 5.36 2.90 -2.04
N PRO A 391 6.63 2.70 -2.45
CA PRO A 391 7.59 1.87 -1.73
C PRO A 391 7.86 2.36 -0.31
N ASP A 392 8.24 1.44 0.60
CA ASP A 392 8.53 1.72 2.01
C ASP A 392 9.51 2.89 2.18
N ALA A 393 10.62 2.86 1.44
CA ALA A 393 11.65 3.91 1.48
C ALA A 393 11.10 5.30 1.14
N VAL A 394 10.09 5.37 0.25
CA VAL A 394 9.44 6.63 -0.13
C VAL A 394 8.50 7.11 0.97
N GLN A 395 7.88 6.21 1.77
CA GLN A 395 7.11 6.61 2.96
C GLN A 395 8.03 7.34 3.96
N TYR A 396 9.19 6.75 4.25
CA TYR A 396 10.21 7.40 5.11
C TYR A 396 10.71 8.73 4.54
N TYR A 397 10.94 8.81 3.23
CA TYR A 397 11.32 10.04 2.55
C TYR A 397 10.27 11.14 2.74
N ARG A 398 9.00 10.83 2.55
CA ARG A 398 7.89 11.77 2.71
C ARG A 398 7.82 12.31 4.14
N VAL A 399 7.92 11.43 5.16
CA VAL A 399 7.94 11.84 6.57
C VAL A 399 9.13 12.76 6.86
N ARG A 400 10.35 12.43 6.38
CA ARG A 400 11.54 13.30 6.56
C ARG A 400 11.37 14.66 5.89
N LYS A 401 10.78 14.71 4.68
CA LYS A 401 10.52 15.99 3.99
C LYS A 401 9.57 16.87 4.79
N LEU A 402 8.57 16.33 5.42
CA LEU A 402 7.69 17.07 6.32
C LEU A 402 8.43 17.55 7.57
N GLN A 403 9.28 16.70 8.16
CA GLN A 403 10.11 17.09 9.32
C GLN A 403 11.14 18.17 8.99
N GLU A 404 11.73 18.18 7.80
CA GLU A 404 12.61 19.26 7.32
C GLU A 404 11.92 20.63 7.41
N MET A 405 10.62 20.67 7.17
CA MET A 405 9.78 21.85 7.29
C MET A 405 9.42 22.20 8.75
N GLY A 406 9.60 21.27 9.68
CA GLY A 406 9.19 21.39 11.08
C GLY A 406 7.78 20.84 11.37
N CYS A 407 7.22 20.08 10.44
CA CYS A 407 6.00 19.31 10.66
C CYS A 407 6.23 18.25 11.74
N ASN A 408 5.26 18.07 12.64
CA ASN A 408 5.31 17.09 13.72
C ASN A 408 4.09 16.16 13.76
N SER A 409 3.18 16.32 12.80
CA SER A 409 1.96 15.49 12.74
C SER A 409 1.43 15.36 11.32
N ILE A 410 0.83 14.20 11.03
CA ILE A 410 0.19 13.85 9.75
C ILE A 410 -1.27 13.48 10.00
N ARG A 411 -2.18 13.91 9.13
CA ARG A 411 -3.49 13.34 8.97
C ARG A 411 -3.50 12.49 7.70
N THR A 412 -3.93 11.24 7.80
CA THR A 412 -3.99 10.30 6.68
C THR A 412 -5.26 10.53 5.87
N SER A 413 -5.22 11.49 4.96
CA SER A 413 -6.37 11.95 4.17
C SER A 413 -6.53 11.16 2.88
N HIS A 414 -7.68 10.50 2.59
CA HIS A 414 -8.79 10.26 3.51
C HIS A 414 -9.00 8.76 3.58
N ASN A 415 -8.06 8.02 4.13
CA ASN A 415 -8.10 6.55 4.17
C ASN A 415 -7.07 5.96 5.15
N PRO A 416 -7.26 4.71 5.56
CA PRO A 416 -6.25 3.98 6.32
C PRO A 416 -4.87 4.00 5.63
N PRO A 417 -3.79 4.36 6.35
CA PRO A 417 -2.44 4.39 5.79
C PRO A 417 -1.90 2.97 5.57
N THR A 418 -0.78 2.87 4.83
CA THR A 418 0.03 1.65 4.86
C THR A 418 0.70 1.49 6.22
N PRO A 419 0.90 0.24 6.72
CA PRO A 419 1.62 0.01 7.97
C PRO A 419 3.00 0.67 8.01
N GLU A 420 3.72 0.70 6.89
CA GLU A 420 5.07 1.25 6.76
C GLU A 420 5.13 2.77 6.95
N LEU A 421 4.03 3.50 6.67
CA LEU A 421 3.93 4.92 7.02
C LEU A 421 3.88 5.10 8.54
N LEU A 422 3.15 4.25 9.24
CA LEU A 422 3.06 4.30 10.71
C LEU A 422 4.39 3.87 11.35
N ASP A 423 5.06 2.85 10.82
CA ASP A 423 6.41 2.46 11.22
C ASP A 423 7.39 3.66 11.06
N ALA A 424 7.32 4.39 9.93
CA ALA A 424 8.13 5.58 9.70
C ALA A 424 7.79 6.69 10.72
N CYS A 425 6.51 6.90 11.02
CA CYS A 425 6.07 7.88 12.01
C CYS A 425 6.52 7.52 13.43
N ASP A 426 6.46 6.26 13.80
CA ASP A 426 6.94 5.77 15.11
C ASP A 426 8.45 5.97 15.26
N GLN A 427 9.23 5.60 14.23
CA GLN A 427 10.68 5.66 14.24
C GLN A 427 11.26 7.06 14.08
N LEU A 428 10.57 7.95 13.38
CA LEU A 428 11.03 9.30 13.12
C LEU A 428 10.44 10.35 14.09
N GLY A 429 9.43 9.97 14.88
CA GLY A 429 8.77 10.89 15.83
C GLY A 429 7.79 11.82 15.12
N MET A 430 6.70 11.28 14.59
CA MET A 430 5.62 12.02 13.93
C MET A 430 4.27 11.55 14.49
N LEU A 431 3.42 12.46 14.96
CA LEU A 431 2.06 12.11 15.40
C LEU A 431 1.16 11.82 14.19
N VAL A 432 0.20 10.90 14.35
CA VAL A 432 -0.74 10.53 13.30
C VAL A 432 -2.18 10.66 13.78
N PHE A 433 -2.96 11.46 13.06
CA PHE A 433 -4.43 11.46 13.10
C PHE A 433 -4.90 10.47 12.03
N ASP A 434 -5.26 9.27 12.46
CA ASP A 434 -5.47 8.10 11.63
C ASP A 434 -6.93 8.01 11.18
N GLU A 435 -7.16 8.05 9.85
CA GLU A 435 -8.48 8.26 9.28
C GLU A 435 -9.03 7.04 8.58
N THR A 436 -10.29 6.68 8.90
CA THR A 436 -11.04 5.71 8.10
C THR A 436 -11.52 6.31 6.79
N ARG A 437 -11.81 5.44 5.80
CA ARG A 437 -12.24 5.91 4.48
C ARG A 437 -13.68 6.44 4.47
N MET A 438 -14.58 5.81 5.18
CA MET A 438 -16.01 6.13 5.09
C MET A 438 -16.64 6.36 6.46
N MET A 439 -17.46 7.41 6.57
CA MET A 439 -18.40 7.55 7.68
C MET A 439 -19.61 6.64 7.42
N SER A 440 -19.60 5.45 7.99
CA SER A 440 -20.65 4.44 7.77
C SER A 440 -20.94 3.60 9.00
N SER A 441 -22.21 3.20 9.16
CA SER A 441 -22.65 2.23 10.19
C SER A 441 -23.15 0.93 9.59
N ASN A 442 -22.93 0.69 8.29
CA ASN A 442 -23.19 -0.61 7.71
C ASN A 442 -22.12 -1.62 8.19
N PRO A 443 -22.36 -2.94 8.10
CA PRO A 443 -21.42 -3.94 8.60
C PRO A 443 -20.02 -3.83 7.96
N GLU A 444 -19.93 -3.53 6.65
CA GLU A 444 -18.68 -3.37 5.94
C GLU A 444 -17.88 -2.18 6.46
N GLY A 445 -18.50 -0.99 6.54
CA GLY A 445 -17.83 0.22 7.02
C GLY A 445 -17.39 0.12 8.47
N LEU A 446 -18.19 -0.50 9.34
CA LEU A 446 -17.79 -0.75 10.73
C LEU A 446 -16.64 -1.75 10.81
N GLN A 447 -16.62 -2.80 9.96
CA GLN A 447 -15.51 -3.75 9.90
C GLN A 447 -14.22 -3.11 9.40
N GLN A 448 -14.29 -2.25 8.39
CA GLN A 448 -13.13 -1.50 7.90
C GLN A 448 -12.56 -0.60 9.00
N PHE A 449 -13.42 0.07 9.77
CA PHE A 449 -12.98 0.90 10.89
C PHE A 449 -12.43 0.05 12.06
N GLU A 450 -13.02 -1.11 12.34
CA GLU A 450 -12.46 -2.08 13.30
C GLU A 450 -11.08 -2.56 12.86
N ASN A 451 -10.90 -2.90 11.59
CA ASN A 451 -9.62 -3.33 11.03
C ASN A 451 -8.55 -2.26 11.20
N LEU A 452 -8.87 -0.98 10.93
CA LEU A 452 -7.99 0.14 11.16
C LEU A 452 -7.57 0.22 12.64
N VAL A 453 -8.54 0.28 13.55
CA VAL A 453 -8.26 0.45 14.98
C VAL A 453 -7.45 -0.74 15.53
N ARG A 454 -7.83 -1.98 15.21
CA ARG A 454 -7.12 -3.17 15.70
C ARG A 454 -5.71 -3.30 15.14
N ARG A 455 -5.50 -2.94 13.88
CA ARG A 455 -4.18 -2.96 13.25
C ARG A 455 -3.25 -1.93 13.89
N ASP A 456 -3.76 -0.70 14.10
CA ASP A 456 -2.91 0.46 14.36
C ASP A 456 -2.85 0.86 15.84
N ARG A 457 -3.67 0.25 16.71
CA ARG A 457 -3.78 0.59 18.14
C ARG A 457 -2.49 0.42 18.96
N ASN A 458 -1.47 -0.28 18.43
CA ASN A 458 -0.17 -0.40 19.11
C ASN A 458 0.87 0.63 18.63
N HIS A 459 0.59 1.42 17.58
CA HIS A 459 1.49 2.48 17.12
C HIS A 459 1.47 3.69 18.06
N PRO A 460 2.59 4.10 18.68
CA PRO A 460 2.63 5.27 19.55
C PRO A 460 2.42 6.60 18.81
N SER A 461 2.74 6.65 17.53
CA SER A 461 2.49 7.80 16.66
C SER A 461 1.00 8.12 16.51
N VAL A 462 0.15 7.09 16.43
CA VAL A 462 -1.32 7.28 16.33
C VAL A 462 -1.86 7.84 17.64
N PHE A 463 -2.30 9.10 17.63
CA PHE A 463 -2.75 9.78 18.83
C PHE A 463 -4.28 9.97 18.90
N MET A 464 -4.98 9.78 17.78
CA MET A 464 -6.43 9.96 17.67
C MET A 464 -6.98 9.21 16.45
N TRP A 465 -8.24 8.76 16.53
CA TRP A 465 -8.97 8.14 15.44
C TRP A 465 -9.88 9.16 14.74
N SER A 466 -9.85 9.20 13.42
CA SER A 466 -10.76 9.99 12.59
C SER A 466 -11.89 9.12 12.03
N MET A 467 -13.13 9.53 12.31
CA MET A 467 -14.34 8.80 11.92
C MET A 467 -14.87 9.20 10.54
N GLY A 468 -14.16 10.03 9.77
CA GLY A 468 -14.54 10.42 8.41
C GLY A 468 -14.20 11.87 8.07
N ASN A 469 -14.52 12.26 6.84
CA ASN A 469 -14.20 13.57 6.27
C ASN A 469 -15.39 14.17 5.54
N GLU A 470 -15.79 15.37 5.94
CA GLU A 470 -16.72 16.28 5.25
C GLU A 470 -18.05 15.65 4.76
N GLU A 471 -18.47 14.53 5.31
CA GLU A 471 -19.75 13.94 5.00
C GLU A 471 -20.90 14.82 5.52
N ALA A 472 -21.68 15.36 4.59
CA ALA A 472 -22.73 16.37 4.87
C ALA A 472 -23.79 15.88 5.88
N GLN A 473 -24.07 14.58 5.93
CA GLN A 473 -25.01 13.96 6.89
C GLN A 473 -24.52 13.97 8.33
N ALA A 474 -23.24 14.22 8.60
CA ALA A 474 -22.67 14.25 9.95
C ALA A 474 -23.38 15.28 10.87
N ASN A 475 -23.90 16.36 10.30
CA ASN A 475 -24.56 17.43 11.06
C ASN A 475 -26.00 17.08 11.50
N GLY A 476 -26.63 16.06 10.95
CA GLY A 476 -28.02 15.68 11.20
C GLY A 476 -28.20 14.52 12.16
N GLU A 477 -29.45 14.14 12.46
CA GLU A 477 -29.81 12.99 13.30
C GLU A 477 -29.21 11.67 12.79
N ARG A 478 -29.14 11.49 11.47
CA ARG A 478 -28.53 10.33 10.86
C ARG A 478 -27.02 10.26 11.17
N GLY A 479 -26.33 11.38 11.16
CA GLY A 479 -24.94 11.49 11.57
C GLY A 479 -24.71 11.08 13.01
N VAL A 480 -25.63 11.47 13.92
CA VAL A 480 -25.57 11.02 15.33
C VAL A 480 -25.61 9.50 15.42
N LEU A 481 -26.50 8.85 14.69
CA LEU A 481 -26.62 7.38 14.73
C LEU A 481 -25.38 6.67 14.16
N ILE A 482 -24.89 7.15 13.01
CA ILE A 482 -23.71 6.56 12.37
C ILE A 482 -22.47 6.74 13.22
N LEU A 483 -22.19 7.97 13.64
CA LEU A 483 -20.98 8.27 14.43
C LEU A 483 -21.02 7.67 15.84
N SER A 484 -22.21 7.46 16.42
CA SER A 484 -22.35 6.70 17.66
C SER A 484 -21.90 5.25 17.49
N ALA A 485 -22.31 4.59 16.40
CA ALA A 485 -21.89 3.22 16.09
C ALA A 485 -20.37 3.14 15.85
N MET A 486 -19.81 4.07 15.07
CA MET A 486 -18.36 4.13 14.83
C MET A 486 -17.59 4.41 16.14
N LYS A 487 -18.02 5.36 16.94
CA LYS A 487 -17.39 5.63 18.25
C LYS A 487 -17.43 4.41 19.16
N GLN A 488 -18.52 3.61 19.10
CA GLN A 488 -18.60 2.36 19.84
C GLN A 488 -17.52 1.37 19.38
N VAL A 489 -17.26 1.25 18.09
CA VAL A 489 -16.16 0.41 17.55
C VAL A 489 -14.81 0.88 18.11
N ALA A 490 -14.49 2.17 17.99
CA ALA A 490 -13.25 2.69 18.51
C ALA A 490 -13.10 2.45 20.02
N THR A 491 -14.16 2.72 20.82
CA THR A 491 -14.14 2.53 22.28
C THR A 491 -14.02 1.04 22.66
N THR A 492 -14.60 0.15 21.86
CA THR A 492 -14.54 -1.29 22.09
C THR A 492 -13.14 -1.85 21.87
N HIS A 493 -12.45 -1.38 20.85
CA HIS A 493 -11.15 -1.94 20.46
C HIS A 493 -9.95 -1.09 20.91
N ASP A 494 -10.17 0.21 21.17
CA ASP A 494 -9.20 1.12 21.80
C ASP A 494 -9.91 2.28 22.52
N GLY A 495 -10.26 2.08 23.76
CA GLY A 495 -10.83 3.15 24.61
C GLY A 495 -9.79 4.18 25.15
N SER A 496 -8.53 4.11 24.73
CA SER A 496 -7.47 4.97 25.23
C SER A 496 -7.22 6.23 24.39
N ARG A 497 -7.54 6.18 23.11
CA ARG A 497 -7.40 7.30 22.19
C ARG A 497 -8.74 8.00 21.97
N PRO A 498 -8.73 9.36 21.90
CA PRO A 498 -9.92 10.10 21.55
C PRO A 498 -10.32 9.88 20.08
N VAL A 499 -11.58 10.16 19.78
CA VAL A 499 -12.11 10.19 18.43
C VAL A 499 -12.44 11.62 18.00
N SER A 500 -12.30 11.91 16.73
CA SER A 500 -12.75 13.15 16.09
C SER A 500 -13.29 12.89 14.69
N LEU A 501 -13.73 13.95 14.03
CA LEU A 501 -14.18 13.96 12.64
C LEU A 501 -13.75 15.30 12.03
N ALA A 502 -13.40 15.29 10.74
CA ALA A 502 -13.17 16.50 9.96
C ALA A 502 -14.50 17.00 9.35
N PRO A 503 -15.09 18.09 9.83
CA PRO A 503 -16.43 18.49 9.43
C PRO A 503 -16.46 19.47 8.26
N THR A 504 -17.47 19.36 7.41
CA THR A 504 -17.89 20.47 6.56
C THR A 504 -18.88 21.38 7.30
N GLY A 505 -18.51 22.63 7.53
CA GLY A 505 -19.41 23.67 8.04
C GLY A 505 -19.44 23.74 9.56
N TYR A 506 -20.47 23.26 10.22
CA TYR A 506 -20.73 23.52 11.65
C TYR A 506 -19.80 22.76 12.58
N ILE A 507 -19.40 23.37 13.71
CA ILE A 507 -18.55 22.78 14.73
C ILE A 507 -19.44 22.28 15.87
N GLY A 508 -19.23 21.05 16.34
CA GLY A 508 -19.85 20.51 17.56
C GLY A 508 -21.37 20.37 17.52
N THR A 509 -21.98 20.23 16.36
CA THR A 509 -23.44 20.04 16.19
C THR A 509 -23.76 18.65 15.65
N GLY A 510 -24.97 18.14 15.90
CA GLY A 510 -25.39 16.82 15.42
C GLY A 510 -24.42 15.72 15.85
N GLY A 511 -24.02 14.88 14.92
CA GLY A 511 -23.03 13.83 15.18
C GLY A 511 -21.63 14.35 15.50
N LEU A 512 -21.27 15.56 15.07
CA LEU A 512 -19.98 16.19 15.39
C LEU A 512 -19.78 16.45 16.88
N ALA A 513 -20.87 16.59 17.66
CA ALA A 513 -20.80 16.71 19.11
C ALA A 513 -20.27 15.44 19.81
N LEU A 514 -20.29 14.28 19.11
CA LEU A 514 -19.78 13.01 19.65
C LEU A 514 -18.26 12.92 19.66
N GLY A 515 -17.54 13.75 18.87
CA GLY A 515 -16.09 13.83 18.90
C GLY A 515 -15.60 14.22 20.31
N ASP A 516 -14.55 13.56 20.81
CA ASP A 516 -13.92 13.93 22.08
C ASP A 516 -13.18 15.25 21.94
N VAL A 517 -12.65 15.53 20.77
CA VAL A 517 -12.04 16.79 20.33
C VAL A 517 -12.90 17.38 19.21
N ALA A 518 -13.24 18.65 19.30
CA ALA A 518 -13.99 19.34 18.26
C ALA A 518 -13.08 19.67 17.08
N GLY A 519 -13.28 18.98 15.96
CA GLY A 519 -12.61 19.26 14.71
C GLY A 519 -13.23 20.44 13.97
N TYR A 520 -12.43 21.18 13.18
CA TYR A 520 -12.94 22.17 12.24
C TYR A 520 -12.13 22.20 10.94
N ASN A 521 -12.82 22.40 9.81
CA ASN A 521 -12.21 22.62 8.51
C ASN A 521 -12.36 24.10 8.11
N TYR A 522 -11.24 24.83 7.95
CA TYR A 522 -11.13 26.21 7.40
C TYR A 522 -11.89 27.34 8.14
N MET A 523 -12.58 27.07 9.22
CA MET A 523 -13.50 27.99 9.87
C MET A 523 -12.89 28.60 11.15
N ASP A 524 -11.71 29.23 11.05
CA ASP A 524 -10.98 29.81 12.17
C ASP A 524 -11.83 30.72 13.09
N PRO A 525 -12.64 31.69 12.60
CA PRO A 525 -13.49 32.51 13.44
C PRO A 525 -14.55 31.72 14.19
N GLN A 526 -15.14 30.72 13.56
CA GLN A 526 -16.16 29.86 14.18
C GLN A 526 -15.54 28.93 15.23
N ALA A 527 -14.28 28.47 15.02
CA ALA A 527 -13.55 27.72 16.04
C ALA A 527 -13.33 28.55 17.31
N GLU A 528 -13.00 29.84 17.19
CA GLU A 528 -12.89 30.74 18.31
C GLU A 528 -14.24 30.98 18.99
N GLN A 529 -15.30 31.20 18.23
CA GLN A 529 -16.65 31.35 18.77
C GLN A 529 -17.11 30.08 19.50
N PHE A 530 -16.80 28.90 18.95
CA PHE A 530 -17.10 27.60 19.57
C PHE A 530 -16.36 27.45 20.91
N HIS A 531 -15.04 27.69 20.94
CA HIS A 531 -14.26 27.64 22.17
C HIS A 531 -14.82 28.57 23.25
N ASN A 532 -15.20 29.82 22.89
CA ASN A 532 -15.77 30.78 23.84
C ASN A 532 -17.12 30.34 24.43
N SER A 533 -17.91 29.60 23.65
CA SER A 533 -19.21 29.07 24.09
C SER A 533 -19.12 27.68 24.76
N HIS A 534 -18.03 26.92 24.52
CA HIS A 534 -17.76 25.59 25.08
C HIS A 534 -16.33 25.53 25.65
N PRO A 535 -16.03 26.27 26.74
CA PRO A 535 -14.66 26.43 27.22
C PRO A 535 -14.04 25.16 27.84
N ASP A 536 -14.82 24.11 28.02
CA ASP A 536 -14.46 22.79 28.50
C ASP A 536 -14.15 21.80 27.36
N LYS A 537 -14.43 22.18 26.11
CA LYS A 537 -14.23 21.31 24.94
C LYS A 537 -12.90 21.63 24.22
N PRO A 538 -11.99 20.68 24.05
CA PRO A 538 -10.77 20.91 23.25
C PRO A 538 -11.10 21.06 21.77
N VAL A 539 -10.31 21.87 21.06
CA VAL A 539 -10.51 22.21 19.65
C VAL A 539 -9.24 21.98 18.85
N MET A 540 -9.40 21.49 17.62
CA MET A 540 -8.31 21.20 16.66
C MET A 540 -8.72 21.54 15.24
N GLY A 541 -7.82 22.14 14.46
CA GLY A 541 -8.00 22.31 13.02
C GLY A 541 -7.76 20.97 12.30
N THR A 542 -8.82 20.34 11.80
CA THR A 542 -8.73 19.08 11.07
C THR A 542 -8.32 19.27 9.61
N GLU A 543 -8.71 20.38 9.01
CA GLU A 543 -8.14 20.92 7.78
C GLU A 543 -8.06 22.45 7.86
N THR A 544 -6.95 23.00 7.44
CA THR A 544 -6.68 24.43 7.53
C THR A 544 -5.97 24.94 6.28
N VAL A 545 -6.03 26.25 6.03
CA VAL A 545 -5.33 26.95 4.93
C VAL A 545 -5.98 26.69 3.56
N SER A 546 -5.55 25.73 2.78
CA SER A 546 -5.82 25.53 1.34
C SER A 546 -5.29 26.66 0.43
N ALA A 547 -4.11 27.17 0.76
CA ALA A 547 -3.37 28.03 -0.17
C ALA A 547 -2.93 27.22 -1.39
N VAL A 548 -2.92 27.85 -2.55
CA VAL A 548 -2.53 27.24 -3.83
C VAL A 548 -1.32 27.93 -4.43
N GLY A 549 -0.45 27.18 -5.08
CA GLY A 549 0.72 27.69 -5.77
C GLY A 549 1.41 26.63 -6.60
N THR A 550 1.94 27.03 -7.75
CA THR A 550 2.75 26.19 -8.64
C THR A 550 4.23 26.43 -8.36
N ARG A 551 5.01 25.40 -8.09
CA ARG A 551 6.44 25.53 -7.76
C ARG A 551 7.19 26.36 -8.79
N GLY A 552 7.87 27.43 -8.35
CA GLY A 552 8.70 28.32 -9.17
C GLY A 552 7.93 29.25 -10.11
N ILE A 553 6.59 29.33 -10.00
CA ILE A 553 5.73 30.22 -10.77
C ILE A 553 5.29 31.39 -9.88
N TYR A 554 5.36 32.62 -10.37
CA TYR A 554 5.04 33.82 -9.60
C TYR A 554 4.01 34.76 -10.24
N ILE A 555 3.56 34.41 -11.45
CA ILE A 555 2.47 35.05 -12.14
C ILE A 555 1.44 33.98 -12.48
N THR A 556 0.20 34.16 -12.02
CA THR A 556 -0.89 33.27 -12.35
C THR A 556 -1.19 33.29 -13.85
N ASP A 557 -1.19 32.14 -14.48
CA ASP A 557 -1.56 31.93 -15.88
C ASP A 557 -2.58 30.78 -15.96
N ALA A 558 -3.87 31.10 -15.81
CA ALA A 558 -4.94 30.11 -15.82
C ALA A 558 -5.05 29.35 -17.15
N LYS A 559 -4.56 29.92 -18.28
CA LYS A 559 -4.55 29.20 -19.57
C LYS A 559 -3.52 28.08 -19.60
N LYS A 560 -2.42 28.25 -18.86
CA LYS A 560 -1.41 27.21 -18.68
C LYS A 560 -1.67 26.31 -17.46
N GLY A 561 -2.70 26.60 -16.66
CA GLY A 561 -3.00 25.85 -15.45
C GLY A 561 -2.10 26.23 -14.25
N PHE A 562 -1.43 27.38 -14.25
CA PHE A 562 -0.48 27.78 -13.23
C PHE A 562 -1.02 28.85 -12.29
N VAL A 563 -0.64 28.75 -11.01
CA VAL A 563 -0.96 29.71 -9.95
C VAL A 563 0.34 30.26 -9.36
N GLY A 564 0.39 31.57 -9.13
CA GLY A 564 1.55 32.23 -8.51
C GLY A 564 1.75 31.74 -7.06
N SER A 565 3.01 31.55 -6.66
CA SER A 565 3.41 30.98 -5.36
C SER A 565 3.40 31.96 -4.18
N TYR A 566 2.75 33.11 -4.31
CA TYR A 566 2.59 34.00 -3.16
C TYR A 566 1.43 33.54 -2.27
N ASP A 567 1.62 33.60 -0.95
CA ASP A 567 0.68 33.11 0.09
C ASP A 567 -0.77 33.62 0.00
N PRO A 568 -1.08 34.85 -0.50
CA PRO A 568 -2.47 35.31 -0.64
C PRO A 568 -3.35 34.54 -1.62
N TYR A 569 -2.78 33.71 -2.49
CA TYR A 569 -3.55 32.92 -3.42
C TYR A 569 -4.18 31.72 -2.70
N THR A 570 -5.42 31.86 -2.32
CA THR A 570 -6.22 30.81 -1.65
C THR A 570 -7.48 30.52 -2.45
N THR A 571 -8.04 29.32 -2.28
CA THR A 571 -9.38 29.04 -2.77
C THR A 571 -10.41 29.78 -1.89
N THR A 572 -11.44 30.31 -2.51
CA THR A 572 -12.55 31.08 -1.95
C THR A 572 -12.63 31.24 -0.43
N GLY A 573 -12.12 32.39 0.09
CA GLY A 573 -12.39 32.87 1.45
C GLY A 573 -11.68 32.11 2.58
N ARG A 574 -10.79 31.18 2.26
CA ARG A 574 -10.01 30.42 3.24
C ARG A 574 -8.75 31.18 3.65
N ALA A 575 -8.14 30.80 4.78
CA ALA A 575 -6.95 31.47 5.27
C ALA A 575 -5.72 31.16 4.41
N SER A 576 -4.79 32.13 4.32
CA SER A 576 -3.45 31.89 3.84
C SER A 576 -2.61 31.15 4.90
N ALA A 577 -1.42 30.64 4.54
CA ALA A 577 -0.48 30.03 5.47
C ALA A 577 -0.12 30.97 6.63
N GLU A 578 0.21 32.21 6.34
CA GLU A 578 0.52 33.25 7.31
C GLU A 578 -0.72 33.59 8.16
N GLY A 579 -1.88 33.74 7.55
CA GLY A 579 -3.11 34.07 8.24
C GLY A 579 -3.50 33.02 9.28
N TRP A 580 -3.52 31.74 8.88
CA TRP A 580 -3.84 30.65 9.78
C TRP A 580 -2.80 30.48 10.88
N TRP A 581 -1.49 30.53 10.57
CA TRP A 581 -0.49 30.28 11.61
C TRP A 581 -0.47 31.38 12.66
N LYS A 582 -0.66 32.65 12.28
CA LYS A 582 -0.89 33.76 13.22
C LYS A 582 -2.09 33.51 14.13
N PHE A 583 -3.20 33.05 13.57
CA PHE A 583 -4.39 32.69 14.32
C PHE A 583 -4.08 31.57 15.32
N CYS A 584 -3.49 30.50 14.85
CA CYS A 584 -3.20 29.29 15.63
C CYS A 584 -2.17 29.55 16.74
N ASN A 585 -1.05 30.20 16.40
CA ASN A 585 0.07 30.40 17.33
C ASN A 585 -0.26 31.38 18.48
N ALA A 586 -1.20 32.28 18.25
CA ALA A 586 -1.65 33.22 19.27
C ALA A 586 -2.63 32.60 20.31
N ARG A 587 -3.09 31.36 20.09
CA ARG A 587 -4.14 30.72 20.90
C ARG A 587 -3.65 29.44 21.57
N PRO A 588 -3.26 29.47 22.88
CA PRO A 588 -2.79 28.29 23.60
C PRO A 588 -3.80 27.15 23.64
N TRP A 589 -5.09 27.45 23.72
CA TRP A 589 -6.18 26.48 23.77
C TRP A 589 -6.37 25.70 22.49
N LEU A 590 -6.02 26.25 21.32
CA LEU A 590 -6.09 25.55 20.03
C LEU A 590 -4.95 24.55 19.94
N SER A 591 -5.27 23.27 19.79
CA SER A 591 -4.27 22.19 19.75
C SER A 591 -3.29 22.28 18.58
N GLY A 592 -3.57 23.15 17.61
CA GLY A 592 -2.90 23.22 16.31
C GLY A 592 -3.82 22.70 15.21
N GLY A 593 -3.25 22.18 14.13
CA GLY A 593 -4.07 21.62 13.06
C GLY A 593 -3.26 21.08 11.90
N PHE A 594 -3.98 20.69 10.84
CA PHE A 594 -3.44 20.05 9.66
C PHE A 594 -3.68 20.91 8.41
N VAL A 595 -2.59 21.35 7.79
CA VAL A 595 -2.64 22.14 6.57
C VAL A 595 -3.05 21.28 5.39
N TRP A 596 -3.97 21.77 4.57
CA TRP A 596 -4.34 21.18 3.28
C TRP A 596 -3.45 21.77 2.18
N THR A 597 -2.37 21.07 1.64
CA THR A 597 -1.87 19.76 2.05
C THR A 597 -0.33 19.77 2.16
N GLY A 598 0.25 18.69 2.67
CA GLY A 598 1.70 18.54 2.72
C GLY A 598 2.29 18.38 1.32
N PHE A 599 1.79 17.44 0.54
CA PHE A 599 2.18 17.19 -0.85
C PHE A 599 1.04 17.48 -1.81
N ASP A 600 1.39 17.90 -3.03
CA ASP A 600 0.44 17.82 -4.13
C ASP A 600 0.07 16.35 -4.39
N TYR A 601 -1.13 16.12 -4.92
CA TYR A 601 -1.70 14.81 -5.15
C TYR A 601 -2.59 14.81 -6.40
N ARG A 602 -2.85 13.64 -6.98
CA ARG A 602 -3.71 13.46 -8.14
C ARG A 602 -5.19 13.45 -7.76
N GLY A 603 -6.05 13.64 -8.74
CA GLY A 603 -7.52 13.48 -8.59
C GLY A 603 -8.27 14.73 -8.15
N GLU A 604 -7.60 15.81 -7.75
CA GLU A 604 -8.17 17.12 -7.49
C GLU A 604 -7.33 18.23 -8.12
N PRO A 605 -7.40 18.44 -9.42
CA PRO A 605 -6.58 19.43 -10.13
C PRO A 605 -7.03 20.88 -9.87
N SER A 606 -7.21 21.24 -8.61
CA SER A 606 -7.62 22.59 -8.19
C SER A 606 -6.44 23.55 -8.19
N PRO A 607 -6.67 24.82 -8.56
CA PRO A 607 -7.99 25.43 -8.87
C PRO A 607 -8.40 25.40 -10.34
N ASN A 608 -7.58 24.85 -11.24
CA ASN A 608 -7.72 25.10 -12.67
C ASN A 608 -8.47 24.00 -13.47
N GLY A 609 -8.47 22.74 -13.03
CA GLY A 609 -8.96 21.61 -13.85
C GLY A 609 -8.00 21.28 -15.00
N TRP A 610 -8.43 20.44 -15.96
CA TRP A 610 -7.63 20.07 -17.13
C TRP A 610 -7.07 21.30 -17.86
N PRO A 611 -5.78 21.34 -18.26
CA PRO A 611 -4.84 20.22 -18.38
C PRO A 611 -4.14 19.80 -17.08
N ASN A 612 -4.47 20.37 -15.94
CA ASN A 612 -3.92 19.95 -14.65
C ASN A 612 -4.39 18.54 -14.31
N ILE A 613 -3.44 17.71 -13.85
CA ILE A 613 -3.67 16.31 -13.42
C ILE A 613 -3.46 16.12 -11.92
N SER A 614 -2.91 17.13 -11.25
CA SER A 614 -2.68 17.12 -9.81
C SER A 614 -3.14 18.42 -9.16
N SER A 615 -3.31 18.38 -7.84
CA SER A 615 -3.59 19.56 -7.02
C SER A 615 -2.43 20.55 -7.02
N GLN A 616 -2.69 21.76 -6.56
CA GLN A 616 -1.68 22.80 -6.31
C GLN A 616 -1.71 23.27 -4.85
N TYR A 617 -2.39 22.54 -3.98
CA TYR A 617 -2.47 22.82 -2.53
C TYR A 617 -1.21 22.45 -1.76
N GLY A 618 -0.42 21.50 -2.25
CA GLY A 618 0.75 20.99 -1.56
C GLY A 618 1.75 22.09 -1.19
N ILE A 619 2.28 22.00 0.01
CA ILE A 619 3.46 22.78 0.44
C ILE A 619 4.71 22.27 -0.30
N ILE A 620 4.66 21.03 -0.70
CA ILE A 620 5.66 20.28 -1.46
C ILE A 620 4.95 19.74 -2.71
N ASP A 621 5.64 19.68 -3.85
CA ASP A 621 5.06 19.11 -5.07
C ASP A 621 4.98 17.58 -5.03
N THR A 622 4.41 16.97 -6.07
CA THR A 622 4.23 15.51 -6.15
C THR A 622 5.53 14.70 -6.11
N CYS A 623 6.68 15.32 -6.39
CA CYS A 623 8.02 14.72 -6.37
C CYS A 623 8.78 14.91 -5.06
N GLY A 624 8.31 15.77 -4.17
CA GLY A 624 9.01 16.11 -2.94
C GLY A 624 9.86 17.39 -3.03
N PHE A 625 9.77 18.16 -4.10
CA PHE A 625 10.44 19.46 -4.19
C PHE A 625 9.63 20.55 -3.45
N PRO A 626 10.28 21.33 -2.57
CA PRO A 626 9.59 22.35 -1.77
C PRO A 626 9.08 23.49 -2.63
N LYS A 627 7.88 24.00 -2.33
CA LYS A 627 7.39 25.29 -2.80
C LYS A 627 7.78 26.39 -1.84
N ASP A 628 7.53 27.67 -2.18
CA ASP A 628 7.95 28.78 -1.31
C ASP A 628 7.29 28.76 0.07
N SER A 629 6.03 28.32 0.19
CA SER A 629 5.34 28.16 1.46
C SER A 629 6.01 27.17 2.43
N PHE A 630 6.78 26.19 1.95
CA PHE A 630 7.60 25.32 2.77
C PHE A 630 8.52 26.12 3.71
N PHE A 631 9.18 27.16 3.16
CA PHE A 631 10.11 27.99 3.91
C PHE A 631 9.41 28.96 4.86
N TYR A 632 8.14 29.32 4.60
CA TYR A 632 7.31 30.01 5.59
C TYR A 632 7.11 29.15 6.83
N TYR A 633 6.62 27.93 6.65
CA TYR A 633 6.44 27.00 7.77
C TYR A 633 7.77 26.67 8.45
N GLN A 634 8.85 26.42 7.70
CA GLN A 634 10.17 26.16 8.25
C GLN A 634 10.66 27.31 9.15
N SER A 635 10.38 28.58 8.78
CA SER A 635 10.74 29.75 9.58
C SER A 635 10.06 29.76 10.95
N TRP A 636 8.83 29.27 11.02
CA TRP A 636 8.00 29.39 12.25
C TRP A 636 7.78 28.06 12.95
N TRP A 637 8.01 26.93 12.30
CA TRP A 637 7.86 25.62 12.88
C TRP A 637 9.15 25.00 13.40
N THR A 638 10.31 25.57 13.02
CA THR A 638 11.61 25.13 13.50
C THR A 638 12.33 26.24 14.28
N SER A 639 13.38 25.88 15.01
CA SER A 639 14.32 26.82 15.63
C SER A 639 15.56 27.10 14.75
N LYS A 640 15.70 26.41 13.61
CA LYS A 640 16.81 26.59 12.66
C LYS A 640 16.72 27.97 12.03
N PRO A 641 17.84 28.69 11.84
CA PRO A 641 17.83 29.95 11.10
C PRO A 641 17.35 29.72 9.66
N VAL A 642 16.41 30.54 9.20
CA VAL A 642 15.84 30.50 7.85
C VAL A 642 15.93 31.86 7.21
N LEU A 643 16.37 31.92 5.95
CA LEU A 643 16.36 33.09 5.11
C LEU A 643 16.06 32.67 3.67
N HIS A 644 14.80 32.69 3.29
CA HIS A 644 14.33 32.28 1.96
C HIS A 644 13.86 33.48 1.16
N LEU A 645 14.57 33.77 0.06
CA LEU A 645 14.33 34.90 -0.84
C LEU A 645 13.60 34.36 -2.10
N PHE A 646 12.52 34.97 -2.47
CA PHE A 646 11.78 34.72 -3.72
C PHE A 646 11.12 35.99 -4.24
N PRO A 647 10.79 36.06 -5.53
CA PRO A 647 10.87 35.05 -6.58
C PRO A 647 12.30 34.85 -7.12
N HIS A 648 12.43 33.95 -8.10
CA HIS A 648 13.64 33.88 -8.93
C HIS A 648 13.90 35.25 -9.64
N TRP A 649 15.14 35.46 -10.17
CA TRP A 649 15.49 36.71 -10.81
C TRP A 649 15.68 36.59 -12.33
N ASN A 650 14.84 35.75 -12.97
CA ASN A 650 14.76 35.56 -14.43
C ASN A 650 13.40 36.05 -14.95
N TRP A 651 13.32 37.27 -15.41
CA TRP A 651 12.09 37.92 -15.86
C TRP A 651 12.26 38.56 -17.26
N PRO A 652 12.50 37.78 -18.33
CA PRO A 652 12.66 38.29 -19.67
C PRO A 652 11.40 39.08 -20.12
N GLY A 653 11.60 40.32 -20.62
CA GLY A 653 10.52 41.21 -21.03
C GLY A 653 9.80 41.96 -19.89
N TYR A 654 10.37 41.89 -18.67
CA TYR A 654 9.84 42.63 -17.51
C TYR A 654 10.78 43.77 -17.08
N GLU A 655 11.81 44.11 -17.87
CA GLU A 655 12.78 45.18 -17.57
C GLU A 655 12.05 46.48 -17.24
N GLY A 656 12.35 47.03 -16.07
CA GLY A 656 11.74 48.25 -15.53
C GLY A 656 10.37 48.09 -14.89
N LYS A 657 9.73 46.92 -15.00
CA LYS A 657 8.44 46.60 -14.30
C LYS A 657 8.70 46.28 -12.83
N GLU A 658 7.69 46.50 -12.03
CA GLU A 658 7.73 46.18 -10.59
C GLU A 658 7.50 44.71 -10.33
N ILE A 659 8.36 44.11 -9.52
CA ILE A 659 8.29 42.75 -9.02
C ILE A 659 8.18 42.78 -7.50
N ALA A 660 7.21 42.09 -6.92
CA ALA A 660 7.15 41.88 -5.50
C ALA A 660 8.21 40.87 -5.06
N VAL A 661 9.12 41.26 -4.19
CA VAL A 661 10.18 40.44 -3.63
C VAL A 661 9.86 40.15 -2.17
N TRP A 662 9.70 38.87 -1.83
CA TRP A 662 9.37 38.43 -0.48
C TRP A 662 10.54 37.66 0.14
N VAL A 663 10.62 37.74 1.48
CA VAL A 663 11.56 36.92 2.27
C VAL A 663 10.80 36.28 3.42
N TYR A 664 10.91 34.97 3.54
CA TYR A 664 10.54 34.23 4.74
C TYR A 664 11.75 34.06 5.64
N SER A 665 11.64 34.44 6.90
CA SER A 665 12.77 34.40 7.84
C SER A 665 12.27 34.39 9.29
N ASN A 666 13.06 33.77 10.18
CA ASN A 666 12.91 33.85 11.64
C ASN A 666 14.09 34.62 12.28
N LEU A 667 14.82 35.40 11.49
CA LEU A 667 15.84 36.33 11.96
C LEU A 667 15.20 37.65 12.43
N ASP A 668 15.95 38.55 13.07
CA ASP A 668 15.39 39.77 13.64
C ASP A 668 15.07 40.83 12.56
N SER A 669 15.93 40.93 11.54
CA SER A 669 15.72 41.84 10.39
C SER A 669 16.37 41.31 9.12
N VAL A 670 15.90 41.80 7.99
CA VAL A 670 16.44 41.51 6.65
C VAL A 670 16.67 42.79 5.92
N GLU A 671 17.86 42.93 5.30
CA GLU A 671 18.19 43.99 4.36
C GLU A 671 18.24 43.41 2.95
N LEU A 672 17.56 44.07 2.00
CA LEU A 672 17.50 43.65 0.61
C LEU A 672 18.45 44.50 -0.25
N PHE A 673 19.15 43.85 -1.17
CA PHE A 673 20.06 44.50 -2.15
C PHE A 673 19.64 44.14 -3.56
N HIS A 674 19.66 45.11 -4.47
CA HIS A 674 19.49 44.86 -5.91
C HIS A 674 20.73 45.36 -6.64
N ASN A 675 21.44 44.47 -7.33
CA ASN A 675 22.71 44.78 -8.02
C ASN A 675 23.74 45.48 -7.11
N GLY A 676 23.84 45.07 -5.85
CA GLY A 676 24.73 45.62 -4.84
C GLY A 676 24.24 46.90 -4.16
N GLN A 677 23.15 47.51 -4.61
CA GLN A 677 22.56 48.68 -3.97
C GLN A 677 21.53 48.25 -2.91
N SER A 678 21.67 48.76 -1.68
CA SER A 678 20.69 48.51 -0.62
C SER A 678 19.33 49.13 -0.92
N LEU A 679 18.30 48.38 -0.71
CA LEU A 679 16.87 48.79 -0.75
C LEU A 679 16.29 49.01 0.66
N GLY A 680 17.18 48.98 1.67
CA GLY A 680 16.87 49.18 3.08
C GLY A 680 16.57 47.89 3.82
N ALA A 681 16.72 47.98 5.14
CA ALA A 681 16.40 46.90 6.09
C ALA A 681 14.97 46.99 6.58
N LYS A 682 14.38 45.83 6.85
CA LYS A 682 13.06 45.70 7.49
C LYS A 682 13.13 44.72 8.64
N GLU A 683 12.41 45.05 9.72
CA GLU A 683 12.18 44.15 10.86
C GLU A 683 11.32 42.97 10.43
N VAL A 684 11.66 41.75 10.88
CA VAL A 684 10.87 40.55 10.73
C VAL A 684 9.91 40.42 11.90
N LYS A 685 8.64 40.71 11.67
CA LYS A 685 7.60 40.49 12.69
C LYS A 685 7.31 39.01 12.85
N LYS A 686 7.09 38.57 14.10
CA LYS A 686 6.77 37.18 14.40
C LYS A 686 5.62 36.67 13.52
N ASP A 687 5.76 35.44 13.03
CA ASP A 687 4.78 34.76 12.19
C ASP A 687 4.47 35.49 10.86
N SER A 688 5.34 36.41 10.40
CA SER A 688 5.14 37.23 9.20
C SER A 688 6.29 37.09 8.21
N HIS A 689 6.02 37.48 6.97
CA HIS A 689 7.04 37.71 5.93
C HIS A 689 7.48 39.18 5.91
N VAL A 690 8.53 39.47 5.17
CA VAL A 690 8.91 40.84 4.77
C VAL A 690 8.94 40.96 3.26
N ALA A 691 8.54 42.10 2.71
CA ALA A 691 8.39 42.30 1.27
C ALA A 691 8.87 43.66 0.80
N TRP A 692 9.36 43.71 -0.43
CA TRP A 692 9.73 44.90 -1.17
C TRP A 692 9.12 44.91 -2.56
N ILE A 693 8.92 46.06 -3.15
CA ILE A 693 8.63 46.24 -4.56
C ILE A 693 9.87 46.71 -5.25
N VAL A 694 10.35 45.94 -6.21
CA VAL A 694 11.64 46.20 -6.90
C VAL A 694 11.42 46.31 -8.39
N LYS A 695 11.93 47.39 -9.01
CA LYS A 695 11.95 47.48 -10.47
C LYS A 695 12.96 46.49 -11.01
N TYR A 696 12.49 45.54 -11.83
CA TYR A 696 13.36 44.53 -12.38
C TYR A 696 14.44 45.10 -13.30
N ALA A 697 15.65 44.71 -13.05
CA ALA A 697 16.75 44.72 -13.98
C ALA A 697 17.57 43.44 -13.84
N PRO A 698 18.07 42.85 -14.95
CA PRO A 698 18.97 41.70 -14.87
C PRO A 698 20.14 41.92 -13.92
N GLY A 699 20.58 40.87 -13.25
CA GLY A 699 21.67 40.90 -12.28
C GLY A 699 21.36 40.08 -11.05
N SER A 700 21.47 40.64 -9.84
CA SER A 700 21.24 39.93 -8.59
C SER A 700 20.30 40.66 -7.66
N ILE A 701 19.45 39.88 -6.99
CA ILE A 701 18.71 40.28 -5.79
C ILE A 701 19.25 39.46 -4.62
N GLU A 702 19.68 40.12 -3.53
CA GLU A 702 20.32 39.51 -2.38
C GLU A 702 19.63 39.94 -1.07
N ALA A 703 19.36 38.98 -0.20
CA ALA A 703 18.88 39.26 1.14
C ALA A 703 19.97 38.93 2.16
N ARG A 704 20.20 39.85 3.11
CA ARG A 704 21.05 39.63 4.28
C ARG A 704 20.20 39.67 5.53
N GLY A 705 20.23 38.56 6.28
CA GLY A 705 19.50 38.40 7.51
C GLY A 705 20.36 38.63 8.74
N PHE A 706 19.83 39.35 9.74
CA PHE A 706 20.55 39.74 10.94
C PHE A 706 19.90 39.15 12.20
N LYS A 707 20.72 38.74 13.16
CA LYS A 707 20.33 38.25 14.48
C LYS A 707 21.17 38.93 15.55
N GLY A 708 20.55 39.56 16.56
CA GLY A 708 21.27 40.34 17.56
C GLY A 708 22.15 41.47 17.00
N GLY A 709 21.69 42.08 15.90
CA GLY A 709 22.42 43.17 15.19
C GLY A 709 23.61 42.68 14.33
N LYS A 710 23.87 41.36 14.28
CA LYS A 710 24.95 40.77 13.45
C LYS A 710 24.36 40.06 12.26
N GLN A 711 25.05 40.16 11.11
CA GLN A 711 24.67 39.37 9.93
C GLN A 711 24.82 37.88 10.25
N ALA A 712 23.74 37.14 10.11
CA ALA A 712 23.66 35.70 10.38
C ALA A 712 23.63 34.86 9.09
N MET A 713 22.96 35.35 8.06
CA MET A 713 22.75 34.62 6.80
C MET A 713 22.79 35.58 5.60
N THR A 714 23.09 34.99 4.44
CA THR A 714 22.96 35.66 3.13
C THR A 714 22.40 34.69 2.12
N THR A 715 21.48 35.14 1.27
CA THR A 715 20.92 34.36 0.15
C THR A 715 20.73 35.29 -1.05
N ALA A 716 20.94 34.78 -2.26
CA ALA A 716 20.77 35.57 -3.47
C ALA A 716 20.00 34.81 -4.55
N ARG A 717 19.34 35.53 -5.43
CA ARG A 717 18.81 35.06 -6.71
C ARG A 717 19.47 35.89 -7.81
N GLU A 718 20.01 35.20 -8.81
CA GLU A 718 20.68 35.87 -9.94
C GLU A 718 19.95 35.55 -11.24
N THR A 719 19.98 36.45 -12.17
CA THR A 719 19.59 36.18 -13.54
C THR A 719 20.57 35.17 -14.14
N THR A 720 20.10 34.01 -14.51
CA THR A 720 20.90 32.92 -15.04
C THR A 720 21.15 33.08 -16.53
N GLY A 721 22.24 32.46 -17.00
CA GLY A 721 22.49 32.27 -18.43
C GLY A 721 21.63 31.13 -19.02
N ALA A 722 21.97 30.80 -20.28
CA ALA A 722 21.38 29.62 -20.92
C ALA A 722 21.76 28.34 -20.15
N PRO A 723 20.88 27.29 -20.16
CA PRO A 723 21.21 25.98 -19.64
C PRO A 723 22.52 25.45 -20.23
N ALA A 724 23.40 24.88 -19.43
CA ALA A 724 24.72 24.41 -19.86
C ALA A 724 25.08 23.01 -19.35
N LYS A 725 24.61 22.63 -18.16
CA LYS A 725 24.94 21.35 -17.55
C LYS A 725 23.83 20.84 -16.65
N LEU A 726 23.88 19.55 -16.40
CA LEU A 726 23.05 18.87 -15.39
C LEU A 726 23.83 18.68 -14.10
N VAL A 727 23.10 18.59 -12.98
CA VAL A 727 23.60 18.08 -11.71
C VAL A 727 22.62 16.99 -11.26
N LEU A 728 23.14 15.83 -10.87
CA LEU A 728 22.37 14.68 -10.41
C LEU A 728 22.71 14.38 -8.95
N ARG A 729 21.69 14.35 -8.09
CA ARG A 729 21.87 14.14 -6.64
C ARG A 729 20.95 13.03 -6.17
N PRO A 730 21.48 11.91 -5.66
CA PRO A 730 20.69 10.93 -4.91
C PRO A 730 20.30 11.51 -3.53
N ASP A 731 19.15 11.10 -3.00
CA ASP A 731 18.73 11.48 -1.64
C ASP A 731 19.55 10.78 -0.55
N ARG A 732 20.28 9.73 -0.90
CA ARG A 732 21.22 8.99 -0.05
C ARG A 732 22.30 8.27 -0.91
N ASP A 733 23.38 7.86 -0.28
CA ASP A 733 24.57 7.30 -0.92
C ASP A 733 24.57 5.76 -1.02
N SER A 734 23.61 5.10 -0.41
CA SER A 734 23.49 3.64 -0.43
C SER A 734 22.04 3.16 -0.27
N VAL A 735 21.80 1.95 -0.80
CA VAL A 735 20.53 1.21 -0.69
C VAL A 735 20.81 -0.22 -0.26
N GLN A 736 19.75 -0.92 0.19
CA GLN A 736 19.81 -2.34 0.50
C GLN A 736 19.53 -3.17 -0.74
N ALA A 737 20.25 -4.27 -0.90
CA ALA A 737 20.05 -5.23 -1.99
C ALA A 737 18.92 -6.22 -1.62
N ASP A 738 17.71 -5.72 -1.38
CA ASP A 738 16.54 -6.49 -0.95
C ASP A 738 15.47 -6.66 -2.05
N GLY A 739 15.57 -5.90 -3.13
CA GLY A 739 14.57 -5.86 -4.20
C GLY A 739 13.43 -4.86 -3.95
N GLU A 740 13.45 -4.15 -2.82
CA GLU A 740 12.37 -3.25 -2.38
C GLU A 740 12.86 -1.82 -2.16
N ASP A 741 14.10 -1.64 -1.72
CA ASP A 741 14.65 -0.36 -1.33
C ASP A 741 14.80 0.58 -2.55
N VAL A 742 14.43 1.86 -2.38
CA VAL A 742 14.35 2.87 -3.45
C VAL A 742 15.15 4.11 -3.08
N VAL A 743 15.91 4.63 -4.02
CA VAL A 743 16.58 5.93 -3.95
C VAL A 743 15.98 6.89 -4.97
N MET A 744 15.83 8.15 -4.59
CA MET A 744 15.37 9.22 -5.47
C MET A 744 16.57 10.03 -6.00
N PHE A 745 16.67 10.15 -7.31
CA PHE A 745 17.68 10.96 -7.99
C PHE A 745 17.05 12.25 -8.47
N ALA A 746 17.37 13.36 -7.81
CA ALA A 746 16.97 14.69 -8.26
C ALA A 746 17.97 15.23 -9.31
N VAL A 747 17.44 15.70 -10.43
CA VAL A 747 18.21 16.41 -11.45
C VAL A 747 17.95 17.90 -11.32
N GLU A 748 19.03 18.68 -11.43
CA GLU A 748 19.01 20.13 -11.47
C GLU A 748 19.66 20.63 -12.78
N VAL A 749 18.95 21.47 -13.51
CA VAL A 749 19.46 22.11 -14.74
C VAL A 749 20.16 23.41 -14.39
N GLN A 750 21.44 23.51 -14.68
CA GLN A 750 22.29 24.68 -14.34
C GLN A 750 22.85 25.37 -15.56
N ASP A 751 23.11 26.67 -15.42
CA ASP A 751 23.89 27.46 -16.38
C ASP A 751 25.40 27.19 -16.25
N ALA A 752 26.22 27.84 -17.10
CA ALA A 752 27.67 27.68 -17.09
C ALA A 752 28.32 28.13 -15.77
N LYS A 753 27.70 29.01 -15.00
CA LYS A 753 28.15 29.46 -13.66
C LYS A 753 27.66 28.56 -12.51
N GLY A 754 26.91 27.51 -12.79
CA GLY A 754 26.38 26.60 -11.77
C GLY A 754 25.16 27.13 -11.04
N ARG A 755 24.40 28.03 -11.63
CA ARG A 755 23.14 28.53 -11.08
C ARG A 755 21.96 27.77 -11.69
N THR A 756 21.00 27.36 -10.87
CA THR A 756 19.80 26.70 -11.32
C THR A 756 18.98 27.59 -12.24
N GLY A 757 18.62 27.07 -13.39
CA GLY A 757 17.75 27.75 -14.35
C GLY A 757 16.29 27.66 -13.96
N PRO A 758 15.66 28.67 -13.36
CA PRO A 758 14.34 28.57 -12.75
C PRO A 758 13.18 28.53 -13.75
N ILE A 759 13.47 28.72 -15.03
CA ILE A 759 12.50 28.69 -16.13
C ILE A 759 12.90 27.66 -17.21
N THR A 760 13.72 26.66 -16.84
CA THR A 760 14.19 25.62 -17.78
C THR A 760 13.26 24.42 -17.77
N ASP A 761 13.03 23.86 -18.97
CA ASP A 761 12.15 22.73 -19.25
C ASP A 761 12.82 21.65 -20.13
N ASN A 762 14.15 21.56 -20.05
CA ASN A 762 14.95 20.60 -20.83
C ASN A 762 14.45 19.16 -20.61
N LEU A 763 14.40 18.38 -21.69
CA LEU A 763 14.13 16.94 -21.61
C LEU A 763 15.36 16.22 -21.05
N ILE A 764 15.16 15.49 -19.97
CA ILE A 764 16.20 14.69 -19.30
C ILE A 764 15.95 13.22 -19.57
N THR A 765 16.97 12.48 -19.99
CA THR A 765 16.93 11.02 -20.14
C THR A 765 17.84 10.37 -19.12
N PHE A 766 17.36 9.34 -18.46
CA PHE A 766 18.08 8.60 -17.43
C PHE A 766 18.60 7.27 -17.99
N HIS A 767 19.88 7.02 -17.78
CA HIS A 767 20.56 5.79 -18.16
C HIS A 767 21.03 5.08 -16.89
N LEU A 768 20.49 3.89 -16.65
CA LEU A 768 20.77 3.10 -15.45
C LEU A 768 21.74 1.95 -15.77
N LYS A 769 22.72 1.73 -14.90
CA LYS A 769 23.64 0.59 -14.91
C LYS A 769 23.77 0.00 -13.52
N GLY A 770 23.91 -1.32 -13.43
CA GLY A 770 24.03 -2.03 -12.17
C GLY A 770 22.74 -2.76 -11.75
N PRO A 771 22.71 -3.35 -10.56
CA PRO A 771 21.63 -4.19 -10.10
C PRO A 771 20.44 -3.36 -9.58
N ALA A 772 19.69 -2.72 -10.46
CA ALA A 772 18.54 -1.89 -10.13
C ALA A 772 17.59 -1.72 -11.34
N LYS A 773 16.38 -1.24 -11.08
CA LYS A 773 15.39 -0.85 -12.10
C LYS A 773 14.88 0.57 -11.86
N LEU A 774 14.62 1.30 -12.95
CA LEU A 774 13.94 2.58 -12.92
C LEU A 774 12.44 2.32 -12.78
N ILE A 775 11.83 2.75 -11.69
CA ILE A 775 10.41 2.45 -11.39
C ILE A 775 9.47 3.62 -11.67
N GLY A 776 10.00 4.80 -11.94
CA GLY A 776 9.20 5.96 -12.31
C GLY A 776 9.99 7.26 -12.38
N VAL A 777 9.38 8.26 -13.01
CA VAL A 777 9.94 9.62 -13.17
C VAL A 777 8.87 10.68 -12.88
N GLY A 778 9.28 11.87 -12.49
CA GLY A 778 8.38 12.99 -12.24
C GLY A 778 9.09 14.34 -12.27
N ASN A 779 8.35 15.46 -12.31
CA ASN A 779 8.91 16.81 -12.30
C ASN A 779 8.13 17.81 -11.42
N GLY A 780 6.96 17.44 -10.93
CA GLY A 780 6.09 18.30 -10.12
C GLY A 780 5.35 19.38 -10.90
N ASP A 781 5.34 19.32 -12.22
CA ASP A 781 4.46 20.15 -13.06
C ASP A 781 3.02 19.59 -12.99
N PRO A 782 2.05 20.38 -12.51
CA PRO A 782 0.67 19.89 -12.42
C PRO A 782 0.01 19.65 -13.79
N THR A 783 0.65 20.06 -14.88
CA THR A 783 0.11 19.95 -16.25
C THR A 783 0.86 18.95 -17.13
N ASP A 784 1.92 18.32 -16.61
CA ASP A 784 2.70 17.35 -17.37
C ASP A 784 2.00 15.98 -17.45
N GLN A 785 1.53 15.65 -18.65
CA GLN A 785 0.82 14.41 -18.97
C GLN A 785 1.75 13.34 -19.61
N ALA A 786 3.07 13.51 -19.51
CA ALA A 786 4.00 12.48 -19.95
C ALA A 786 3.88 11.22 -19.04
N PRO A 787 4.10 10.00 -19.57
CA PRO A 787 3.97 8.76 -18.82
C PRO A 787 4.84 8.75 -17.55
N ASP A 788 4.27 8.31 -16.43
CA ASP A 788 5.01 8.12 -15.18
C ASP A 788 6.07 7.00 -15.29
N LYS A 789 5.75 5.94 -16.05
CA LYS A 789 6.64 4.80 -16.33
C LYS A 789 7.44 5.05 -17.60
N ALA A 790 8.44 5.94 -17.50
CA ALA A 790 9.31 6.31 -18.61
C ALA A 790 10.76 6.39 -18.14
N ASP A 791 11.68 6.45 -19.10
CA ASP A 791 13.11 6.69 -18.86
C ASP A 791 13.52 8.16 -19.00
N SER A 792 12.56 9.01 -19.30
CA SER A 792 12.80 10.43 -19.54
C SER A 792 11.69 11.32 -19.01
N ARG A 793 12.04 12.54 -18.60
CA ARG A 793 11.13 13.56 -18.09
C ARG A 793 11.65 14.96 -18.39
N LYS A 794 10.78 15.88 -18.77
CA LYS A 794 11.14 17.30 -18.81
C LYS A 794 11.46 17.82 -17.41
N ALA A 795 12.42 18.72 -17.32
CA ALA A 795 12.57 19.52 -16.10
C ALA A 795 11.39 20.49 -15.99
N PHE A 796 10.95 20.78 -14.78
CA PHE A 796 10.00 21.82 -14.47
C PHE A 796 10.61 22.78 -13.45
N SER A 797 10.66 24.09 -13.80
CA SER A 797 11.37 25.09 -13.01
C SER A 797 12.76 24.62 -12.59
N GLY A 798 13.49 23.99 -13.54
CA GLY A 798 14.86 23.52 -13.39
C GLY A 798 15.05 22.14 -12.76
N TYR A 799 13.99 21.42 -12.38
CA TYR A 799 14.10 20.14 -11.66
C TYR A 799 13.28 19.03 -12.29
N CYS A 800 13.77 17.79 -12.20
CA CYS A 800 12.99 16.56 -12.34
C CYS A 800 13.58 15.46 -11.46
N MET A 801 12.91 14.32 -11.35
CA MET A 801 13.29 13.22 -10.45
C MET A 801 13.11 11.87 -11.12
N ALA A 802 13.99 10.92 -10.77
CA ALA A 802 13.87 9.51 -11.07
C ALA A 802 13.87 8.68 -9.78
N LEU A 803 13.02 7.64 -9.72
CA LEU A 803 12.97 6.65 -8.65
C LEU A 803 13.65 5.37 -9.13
N VAL A 804 14.69 4.93 -8.41
CA VAL A 804 15.49 3.76 -8.75
C VAL A 804 15.39 2.74 -7.62
N GLN A 805 14.86 1.55 -7.93
CA GLN A 805 14.70 0.45 -7.00
C GLN A 805 15.86 -0.52 -7.13
N ALA A 806 16.50 -0.88 -6.00
CA ALA A 806 17.55 -1.87 -5.95
C ALA A 806 17.03 -3.27 -6.30
N ALA A 807 17.89 -4.09 -6.92
CA ALA A 807 17.65 -5.52 -7.05
C ALA A 807 18.13 -6.28 -5.79
N LYS A 808 17.85 -7.59 -5.72
CA LYS A 808 18.35 -8.47 -4.63
C LYS A 808 19.86 -8.78 -4.74
N GLN A 809 20.54 -8.20 -5.69
CA GLN A 809 21.98 -8.37 -5.91
C GLN A 809 22.73 -7.11 -5.44
N ALA A 810 23.73 -7.30 -4.57
CA ALA A 810 24.60 -6.21 -4.16
C ALA A 810 25.56 -5.80 -5.29
N GLY A 811 25.92 -4.51 -5.34
CA GLY A 811 26.81 -3.96 -6.35
C GLY A 811 26.70 -2.45 -6.44
N THR A 812 27.43 -1.85 -7.38
CA THR A 812 27.36 -0.42 -7.64
C THR A 812 26.24 -0.12 -8.63
N ILE A 813 25.35 0.78 -8.27
CA ILE A 813 24.31 1.34 -9.13
C ILE A 813 24.80 2.68 -9.64
N SER A 814 24.81 2.88 -10.96
CA SER A 814 25.19 4.13 -11.61
C SER A 814 24.03 4.68 -12.43
N VAL A 815 23.69 5.93 -12.19
CA VAL A 815 22.69 6.66 -12.97
C VAL A 815 23.37 7.81 -13.69
N GLU A 816 23.16 7.92 -14.99
CA GLU A 816 23.56 9.07 -15.80
C GLU A 816 22.30 9.81 -16.28
N ALA A 817 22.26 11.11 -16.09
CA ALA A 817 21.25 11.99 -16.64
C ALA A 817 21.85 12.74 -17.85
N THR A 818 21.16 12.69 -18.99
CA THR A 818 21.56 13.36 -20.23
C THR A 818 20.48 14.30 -20.74
N SER A 819 20.87 15.34 -21.47
CA SER A 819 19.95 16.25 -22.16
C SER A 819 20.63 16.85 -23.41
N PRO A 820 19.90 17.01 -24.53
CA PRO A 820 20.49 17.58 -25.74
C PRO A 820 21.14 18.97 -25.49
N GLY A 821 22.41 19.09 -25.84
CA GLY A 821 23.16 20.35 -25.74
C GLY A 821 23.67 20.70 -24.34
N LEU A 822 23.46 19.87 -23.33
CA LEU A 822 23.93 20.07 -21.96
C LEU A 822 25.05 19.06 -21.61
N THR A 823 25.96 19.45 -20.73
CA THR A 823 26.89 18.50 -20.11
C THR A 823 26.11 17.55 -19.20
N SER A 824 26.26 16.24 -19.40
CA SER A 824 25.63 15.19 -18.61
C SER A 824 26.14 15.16 -17.17
N ALA A 825 25.36 14.53 -16.29
CA ALA A 825 25.73 14.27 -14.90
C ALA A 825 25.56 12.80 -14.58
N SER A 826 26.47 12.26 -13.77
CA SER A 826 26.40 10.89 -13.27
C SER A 826 26.53 10.87 -11.75
N ALA A 827 25.83 9.94 -11.13
CA ALA A 827 25.95 9.63 -9.71
C ALA A 827 25.98 8.12 -9.50
N THR A 828 26.72 7.69 -8.49
CA THR A 828 26.84 6.29 -8.10
C THR A 828 26.44 6.10 -6.64
N ILE A 829 25.78 4.98 -6.36
CA ILE A 829 25.44 4.56 -5.01
C ILE A 829 25.79 3.09 -4.83
N ASP A 830 25.96 2.66 -3.58
CA ASP A 830 26.24 1.28 -3.24
C ASP A 830 24.95 0.54 -2.88
N SER A 831 24.66 -0.54 -3.61
CA SER A 831 23.67 -1.53 -3.20
C SER A 831 24.34 -2.54 -2.28
N ARG A 832 23.98 -2.52 -0.99
CA ARG A 832 24.64 -3.29 0.06
C ARG A 832 23.89 -4.58 0.31
N LYS A 833 24.64 -5.68 0.42
CA LYS A 833 24.09 -6.99 0.78
C LYS A 833 23.47 -6.92 2.18
N ILE A 834 22.27 -7.45 2.30
CA ILE A 834 21.53 -7.59 3.56
C ILE A 834 20.98 -9.01 3.67
N GLU A 835 20.66 -9.45 4.89
CA GLU A 835 19.77 -10.59 5.08
C GLU A 835 18.35 -10.21 4.69
N LEU A 836 17.78 -10.92 3.73
CA LEU A 836 16.45 -10.63 3.23
C LEU A 836 15.41 -10.96 4.29
N ARG A 837 14.38 -10.15 4.39
CA ARG A 837 13.22 -10.51 5.21
C ARG A 837 12.60 -11.82 4.71
N PRO A 838 12.01 -12.64 5.58
CA PRO A 838 11.40 -13.89 5.18
C PRO A 838 10.42 -13.68 4.02
N GLN A 839 10.64 -14.40 2.93
CA GLN A 839 9.85 -14.28 1.72
C GLN A 839 9.58 -15.62 1.08
N LEU A 840 8.46 -15.74 0.39
CA LEU A 840 8.11 -16.92 -0.36
C LEU A 840 8.61 -16.79 -1.80
N SER A 841 9.46 -17.73 -2.23
CA SER A 841 9.92 -17.76 -3.62
C SER A 841 8.76 -18.05 -4.58
N ALA A 842 8.73 -17.38 -5.72
CA ALA A 842 7.87 -17.80 -6.82
C ALA A 842 8.37 -19.15 -7.37
N TRP A 843 7.43 -19.94 -7.86
CA TRP A 843 7.82 -21.17 -8.57
C TRP A 843 8.33 -20.80 -9.96
N GLU A 844 9.47 -21.37 -10.31
CA GLU A 844 10.07 -21.21 -11.65
C GLU A 844 10.02 -22.54 -12.38
N ARG A 845 9.61 -22.50 -13.65
CA ARG A 845 9.60 -23.69 -14.49
C ARG A 845 11.02 -24.12 -14.81
N SER A 846 11.35 -25.35 -14.47
CA SER A 846 12.62 -25.96 -14.89
C SER A 846 12.48 -26.51 -16.30
N ILE A 847 13.04 -25.80 -17.29
CA ILE A 847 13.03 -26.25 -18.69
C ILE A 847 14.31 -27.07 -18.95
N PRO A 848 14.19 -28.36 -19.31
CA PRO A 848 15.35 -29.16 -19.67
C PRO A 848 16.08 -28.57 -20.87
N LYS A 849 17.41 -28.55 -20.84
CA LYS A 849 18.28 -28.15 -21.97
C LYS A 849 18.90 -29.38 -22.60
N GLY A 850 18.83 -29.47 -23.90
CA GLY A 850 19.39 -30.61 -24.65
C GLY A 850 19.12 -30.54 -26.14
N SER A 851 19.51 -31.59 -26.88
CA SER A 851 19.27 -31.75 -28.30
C SER A 851 17.97 -32.48 -28.60
N GLY A 852 17.59 -32.54 -29.86
CA GLY A 852 16.39 -33.19 -30.31
C GLY A 852 15.11 -32.48 -29.85
N ILE A 853 14.17 -33.24 -29.32
CA ILE A 853 12.91 -32.67 -28.76
C ILE A 853 13.01 -32.30 -27.28
N THR A 854 14.21 -32.41 -26.68
CA THR A 854 14.38 -31.96 -25.27
C THR A 854 13.99 -30.50 -25.11
N GLY A 855 13.10 -30.23 -24.19
CA GLY A 855 12.61 -28.88 -23.91
C GLY A 855 11.16 -28.86 -23.49
N PHE A 856 10.59 -27.67 -23.51
CA PHE A 856 9.20 -27.40 -23.12
C PHE A 856 8.35 -27.14 -24.37
N TRP A 857 7.17 -27.73 -24.43
CA TRP A 857 6.30 -27.73 -25.62
C TRP A 857 4.85 -27.41 -25.20
N ARG A 858 4.16 -26.61 -25.99
CA ARG A 858 2.77 -26.26 -25.79
C ARG A 858 1.90 -26.64 -26.99
N PRO A 859 0.65 -27.09 -26.75
CA PRO A 859 -0.32 -27.25 -27.81
C PRO A 859 -0.66 -25.90 -28.45
N ILE A 860 -0.76 -25.87 -29.76
CA ILE A 860 -1.31 -24.74 -30.50
C ILE A 860 -2.84 -24.75 -30.28
N PRO A 861 -3.48 -23.68 -29.82
CA PRO A 861 -4.93 -23.64 -29.60
C PRO A 861 -5.69 -23.95 -30.89
N GLN A 862 -6.63 -24.90 -30.82
CA GLN A 862 -7.51 -25.25 -31.96
C GLN A 862 -8.93 -24.77 -31.62
N SER A 863 -9.58 -24.08 -32.56
CA SER A 863 -10.98 -23.68 -32.45
C SER A 863 -11.91 -24.88 -32.54
N GLY A 864 -12.66 -25.20 -31.49
CA GLY A 864 -13.68 -26.23 -31.45
C GLY A 864 -13.47 -27.23 -30.31
N SER A 865 -13.78 -26.86 -29.11
CA SER A 865 -13.74 -27.75 -27.96
C SER A 865 -15.12 -28.33 -27.66
N GLY A 866 -15.35 -29.50 -28.22
CA GLY A 866 -16.38 -30.39 -27.73
C GLY A 866 -15.98 -31.08 -26.40
N LEU A 867 -16.47 -32.30 -26.14
CA LEU A 867 -16.20 -33.14 -24.93
C LEU A 867 -14.73 -33.24 -24.49
N ALA A 868 -13.76 -32.83 -25.32
CA ALA A 868 -12.33 -32.84 -25.02
C ALA A 868 -11.95 -31.90 -23.85
N GLY A 869 -12.64 -30.78 -23.70
CA GLY A 869 -12.45 -29.85 -22.56
C GLY A 869 -12.91 -30.45 -21.23
N PHE A 870 -13.91 -31.33 -21.28
CA PHE A 870 -14.47 -32.00 -20.09
C PHE A 870 -13.54 -33.09 -19.51
N LEU A 871 -12.70 -33.70 -20.33
CA LEU A 871 -11.82 -34.82 -19.95
C LEU A 871 -10.36 -34.38 -19.69
N GLY A 872 -10.10 -33.10 -19.52
CA GLY A 872 -8.77 -32.54 -19.34
C GLY A 872 -7.94 -32.57 -20.64
N SER A 873 -7.68 -31.43 -21.23
CA SER A 873 -6.76 -31.32 -22.40
C SER A 873 -5.34 -31.10 -21.90
N PRO A 874 -4.34 -31.83 -22.42
CA PRO A 874 -2.95 -31.52 -22.11
C PRO A 874 -2.63 -30.06 -22.44
N SER A 875 -2.06 -29.34 -21.48
CA SER A 875 -1.74 -27.93 -21.61
C SER A 875 -0.27 -27.69 -21.90
N ALA A 876 0.60 -28.62 -21.47
CA ALA A 876 2.04 -28.54 -21.73
C ALA A 876 2.71 -29.90 -21.65
N PHE A 877 3.87 -29.99 -22.29
CA PHE A 877 4.72 -31.17 -22.32
C PHE A 877 6.16 -30.79 -22.04
N THR A 878 6.80 -31.49 -21.15
CA THR A 878 8.25 -31.36 -20.90
C THR A 878 8.91 -32.64 -21.36
N PHE A 879 9.83 -32.56 -22.33
CA PHE A 879 10.53 -33.71 -22.88
C PHE A 879 12.02 -33.65 -22.53
N THR A 880 12.58 -34.82 -22.19
CA THR A 880 14.01 -35.04 -22.05
C THR A 880 14.36 -36.26 -22.92
N GLN A 881 14.98 -36.04 -24.06
CA GLN A 881 15.39 -37.13 -25.00
C GLN A 881 16.82 -37.58 -24.71
N LYS A 882 17.01 -38.91 -24.57
CA LYS A 882 18.32 -39.57 -24.46
C LYS A 882 18.42 -40.69 -25.44
N GLY A 883 18.98 -40.37 -26.63
CA GLY A 883 18.99 -41.32 -27.76
C GLY A 883 17.56 -41.61 -28.25
N GLY A 884 17.15 -42.86 -28.21
CA GLY A 884 15.79 -43.31 -28.57
C GLY A 884 14.81 -43.28 -27.39
N GLU A 885 15.27 -43.03 -26.16
CA GLU A 885 14.43 -42.97 -24.96
C GLU A 885 13.89 -41.57 -24.77
N LEU A 886 12.65 -41.49 -24.26
CA LEU A 886 11.96 -40.23 -23.93
C LEU A 886 11.46 -40.28 -22.50
N ASP A 887 11.84 -39.25 -21.73
CA ASP A 887 11.43 -39.01 -20.38
C ASP A 887 10.79 -37.60 -20.26
N GLY A 888 10.11 -37.31 -19.17
CA GLY A 888 9.51 -36.00 -18.93
C GLY A 888 8.14 -36.04 -18.26
N GLY A 889 7.27 -35.12 -18.61
CA GLY A 889 5.93 -35.01 -18.03
C GLY A 889 4.92 -34.28 -18.89
N VAL A 890 3.67 -34.58 -18.68
CA VAL A 890 2.51 -33.95 -19.34
C VAL A 890 1.67 -33.24 -18.32
N GLU A 891 1.42 -31.98 -18.53
CA GLU A 891 0.57 -31.12 -17.66
C GLU A 891 -0.88 -31.07 -18.21
N GLY A 892 -1.85 -30.81 -17.33
CA GLY A 892 -3.26 -30.63 -17.71
C GLY A 892 -4.05 -31.92 -17.98
N THR A 893 -3.50 -33.10 -17.70
CA THR A 893 -4.20 -34.37 -17.90
C THR A 893 -5.04 -34.85 -16.71
N GLY A 894 -5.18 -34.05 -15.66
CA GLY A 894 -5.78 -34.44 -14.36
C GLY A 894 -7.28 -34.69 -14.35
N GLY A 895 -8.01 -34.43 -15.40
CA GLY A 895 -9.46 -34.74 -15.53
C GLY A 895 -10.38 -33.96 -14.61
N PHE A 896 -11.68 -34.21 -14.71
CA PHE A 896 -12.82 -33.53 -14.04
C PHE A 896 -12.77 -33.52 -12.49
N PHE A 897 -11.99 -34.36 -11.86
CA PHE A 897 -11.95 -34.47 -10.38
C PHE A 897 -10.75 -33.76 -9.72
N GLY A 898 -10.13 -32.83 -10.42
CA GLY A 898 -9.09 -31.98 -9.80
C GLY A 898 -7.87 -32.79 -9.34
N GLY A 899 -7.37 -33.67 -10.20
CA GLY A 899 -6.08 -34.31 -9.96
C GLY A 899 -4.97 -33.27 -9.93
N ASP A 900 -3.90 -33.57 -9.19
CA ASP A 900 -2.74 -32.70 -9.00
C ASP A 900 -2.28 -32.10 -10.34
N ASP A 901 -2.18 -30.77 -10.41
CA ASP A 901 -1.62 -30.04 -11.57
C ASP A 901 -0.10 -30.25 -11.76
N LEU A 902 0.43 -31.28 -11.13
CA LEU A 902 1.81 -31.70 -11.33
C LEU A 902 1.93 -32.41 -12.69
N PRO A 903 3.08 -32.23 -13.37
CA PRO A 903 3.32 -32.98 -14.58
C PRO A 903 3.19 -34.49 -14.33
N VAL A 904 2.28 -35.15 -15.01
CA VAL A 904 2.16 -36.62 -14.96
C VAL A 904 3.36 -37.20 -15.70
N PRO A 905 4.20 -38.04 -15.04
CA PRO A 905 5.41 -38.56 -15.68
C PRO A 905 5.12 -39.33 -16.98
N ILE A 906 6.05 -39.22 -17.91
CA ILE A 906 6.06 -40.06 -19.13
C ILE A 906 6.56 -41.46 -18.76
N SER A 907 5.86 -42.46 -19.26
CA SER A 907 6.29 -43.87 -19.26
C SER A 907 6.26 -44.43 -20.70
N ASP A 908 7.03 -45.48 -20.91
CA ASP A 908 7.17 -46.14 -22.24
C ASP A 908 7.52 -45.16 -23.38
N GLY A 909 8.30 -44.10 -23.03
CA GLY A 909 8.62 -43.02 -23.98
C GLY A 909 9.68 -43.42 -24.97
N SER A 910 9.42 -43.20 -26.27
CA SER A 910 10.32 -43.58 -27.36
C SER A 910 10.29 -42.55 -28.50
N VAL A 911 11.48 -42.30 -29.06
CA VAL A 911 11.68 -41.50 -30.27
C VAL A 911 12.47 -42.34 -31.27
N GLN A 912 11.87 -42.63 -32.46
CA GLN A 912 12.48 -43.39 -33.52
C GLN A 912 12.37 -42.64 -34.86
N GLY A 913 13.47 -41.97 -35.22
CA GLY A 913 13.49 -41.05 -36.35
C GLY A 913 12.55 -39.86 -36.15
N ASP A 914 11.55 -39.76 -36.99
CA ASP A 914 10.51 -38.72 -36.88
C ASP A 914 9.27 -39.14 -36.08
N ARG A 915 9.27 -40.34 -35.51
CA ARG A 915 8.13 -40.86 -34.72
C ARG A 915 8.37 -40.72 -33.25
N ILE A 916 7.33 -40.35 -32.50
CA ILE A 916 7.29 -40.23 -31.06
C ILE A 916 6.12 -41.05 -30.51
N SER A 917 6.35 -41.78 -29.42
CA SER A 917 5.28 -42.43 -28.65
C SER A 917 5.60 -42.45 -27.18
N PHE A 918 4.58 -42.32 -26.34
CA PHE A 918 4.68 -42.37 -24.85
C PHE A 918 3.35 -42.50 -24.19
N LYS A 919 3.36 -42.87 -22.91
CA LYS A 919 2.19 -42.86 -22.02
C LYS A 919 2.39 -41.80 -20.91
N SER A 920 1.28 -41.26 -20.41
CA SER A 920 1.28 -40.38 -19.27
C SER A 920 -0.07 -40.51 -18.54
N GLY A 921 -0.05 -41.10 -17.32
CA GLY A 921 -1.25 -41.47 -16.63
C GLY A 921 -2.16 -42.39 -17.44
N MET A 922 -3.44 -42.04 -17.58
CA MET A 922 -4.42 -42.77 -18.39
C MET A 922 -4.37 -42.41 -19.88
N ASN A 923 -3.36 -41.71 -20.35
CA ASN A 923 -3.28 -41.27 -21.73
C ASN A 923 -2.11 -41.99 -22.46
N SER A 924 -2.31 -42.37 -23.72
CA SER A 924 -1.24 -42.68 -24.64
C SER A 924 -1.17 -41.67 -25.77
N PHE A 925 0.04 -41.39 -26.22
CA PHE A 925 0.33 -40.40 -27.25
C PHE A 925 1.19 -41.07 -28.32
N GLU A 926 0.79 -40.89 -29.58
CA GLU A 926 1.60 -41.30 -30.75
C GLU A 926 1.63 -40.16 -31.76
N GLY A 927 2.75 -39.94 -32.43
CA GLY A 927 2.84 -38.85 -33.37
C GLY A 927 4.11 -38.71 -34.16
N LYS A 928 4.27 -37.53 -34.76
CA LYS A 928 5.40 -37.18 -35.62
C LYS A 928 6.07 -35.87 -35.20
N ILE A 929 7.38 -35.86 -35.37
CA ILE A 929 8.24 -34.70 -35.15
C ILE A 929 8.51 -34.02 -36.49
N ASN A 930 8.07 -32.79 -36.66
CA ASN A 930 8.20 -31.99 -37.88
C ASN A 930 9.00 -30.70 -37.57
N GLY A 931 10.33 -30.84 -37.37
CA GLY A 931 11.21 -29.72 -37.04
C GLY A 931 10.92 -29.14 -35.65
N ASP A 932 10.33 -27.95 -35.60
CA ASP A 932 9.95 -27.21 -34.39
C ASP A 932 8.50 -27.47 -33.95
N GLN A 933 7.82 -28.42 -34.55
CA GLN A 933 6.47 -28.85 -34.20
C GLN A 933 6.43 -30.36 -33.97
N ILE A 934 5.50 -30.78 -33.09
CA ILE A 934 5.19 -32.20 -32.88
C ILE A 934 3.69 -32.38 -33.04
N GLU A 935 3.30 -33.26 -33.96
CA GLU A 935 1.91 -33.66 -34.13
C GLU A 935 1.64 -34.91 -33.30
N LEU A 936 0.71 -34.87 -32.38
CA LEU A 936 0.36 -35.98 -31.51
C LEU A 936 -1.11 -36.37 -31.67
N GLN A 937 -1.36 -37.64 -31.57
CA GLN A 937 -2.68 -38.24 -31.40
C GLN A 937 -2.78 -38.80 -29.98
N ARG A 938 -3.76 -38.36 -29.22
CA ARG A 938 -4.01 -38.78 -27.85
C ARG A 938 -5.13 -39.83 -27.82
N THR A 939 -4.89 -40.93 -27.12
CA THR A 939 -5.93 -41.92 -26.76
C THR A 939 -6.08 -41.95 -25.25
N LEU A 940 -7.32 -41.84 -24.71
CA LEU A 940 -7.63 -41.87 -23.28
C LEU A 940 -8.12 -43.28 -22.88
N HIS A 941 -7.50 -43.82 -21.82
CA HIS A 941 -7.80 -45.16 -21.28
C HIS A 941 -8.51 -45.02 -19.91
N ILE A 942 -9.79 -45.41 -19.83
CA ILE A 942 -10.57 -45.31 -18.59
C ILE A 942 -10.93 -46.74 -18.09
N PRO A 943 -10.21 -47.25 -17.10
CA PRO A 943 -10.32 -48.68 -16.71
C PRO A 943 -11.65 -49.12 -16.08
N TRP A 944 -12.45 -48.19 -15.55
CA TRP A 944 -13.76 -48.56 -14.92
C TRP A 944 -14.95 -48.41 -15.87
N LEU A 945 -14.82 -47.90 -17.06
CA LEU A 945 -15.90 -47.81 -18.05
C LEU A 945 -15.82 -49.06 -18.95
N ARG A 946 -16.62 -50.06 -18.62
CA ARG A 946 -16.80 -51.28 -19.43
C ARG A 946 -17.72 -51.00 -20.62
N PRO A 947 -17.46 -51.56 -21.83
CA PRO A 947 -18.44 -51.55 -22.90
C PRO A 947 -19.68 -52.29 -22.41
N GLN A 948 -20.85 -51.65 -22.46
CA GLN A 948 -22.12 -52.39 -22.29
C GLN A 948 -22.21 -53.36 -23.48
N PRO A 949 -22.46 -54.68 -23.20
CA PRO A 949 -22.68 -55.61 -24.29
C PRO A 949 -23.91 -55.13 -25.09
N LYS A 950 -23.82 -55.12 -26.41
CA LYS A 950 -24.95 -54.76 -27.29
C LYS A 950 -26.16 -55.56 -26.84
N GLN A 951 -27.15 -54.92 -26.25
CA GLN A 951 -28.41 -55.59 -25.83
C GLN A 951 -29.03 -56.27 -27.07
N GLN A 952 -29.09 -57.60 -27.05
CA GLN A 952 -30.02 -58.28 -27.91
C GLN A 952 -31.45 -58.01 -27.42
N PRO A 953 -32.37 -57.70 -28.29
CA PRO A 953 -33.73 -57.38 -27.86
C PRO A 953 -34.47 -58.67 -27.43
N ASN A 954 -34.32 -59.15 -26.22
CA ASN A 954 -35.03 -60.22 -25.54
C ASN A 954 -34.18 -61.02 -24.52
N ALA A 955 -33.14 -60.45 -23.94
CA ALA A 955 -32.39 -61.11 -22.88
C ALA A 955 -32.92 -60.68 -21.49
N PRO A 956 -33.20 -61.59 -20.55
CA PRO A 956 -33.60 -61.21 -19.16
C PRO A 956 -32.39 -60.58 -18.44
N ALA A 957 -32.67 -59.57 -17.61
CA ALA A 957 -31.70 -58.89 -16.76
C ALA A 957 -31.14 -59.81 -15.66
N ILE A 958 -29.83 -59.61 -15.38
CA ILE A 958 -29.06 -60.15 -14.28
C ILE A 958 -28.51 -61.56 -14.50
N GLY A 959 -27.26 -61.60 -15.00
CA GLY A 959 -26.28 -62.70 -14.82
C GLY A 959 -25.26 -62.31 -13.74
N PRO A 960 -24.52 -63.30 -13.16
CA PRO A 960 -23.46 -63.03 -12.18
C PRO A 960 -22.33 -62.19 -12.75
N ALA A 961 -21.60 -61.48 -11.88
CA ALA A 961 -20.44 -60.68 -12.27
C ALA A 961 -19.44 -61.53 -13.09
N PRO A 962 -18.83 -60.97 -14.12
CA PRO A 962 -17.79 -61.65 -14.93
C PRO A 962 -16.57 -62.01 -14.07
N ASP A 963 -15.94 -63.13 -14.43
CA ASP A 963 -14.71 -63.61 -13.78
C ASP A 963 -13.54 -62.70 -14.16
N GLU A 964 -12.81 -62.17 -13.18
CA GLU A 964 -11.65 -61.25 -13.34
C GLU A 964 -10.45 -61.96 -13.98
N SER A 965 -10.45 -63.25 -14.23
CA SER A 965 -9.37 -64.05 -14.80
C SER A 965 -9.44 -64.26 -16.32
N ASP A 966 -10.43 -63.67 -17.02
CA ASP A 966 -10.59 -63.80 -18.47
C ASP A 966 -9.60 -62.88 -19.25
N PRO A 967 -8.68 -63.43 -20.03
CA PRO A 967 -7.69 -62.63 -20.77
C PRO A 967 -8.28 -61.73 -21.86
N SER A 968 -9.58 -61.78 -22.12
CA SER A 968 -10.25 -60.81 -23.03
C SER A 968 -10.54 -59.44 -22.31
N PHE A 969 -10.11 -59.30 -21.07
CA PHE A 969 -10.29 -58.08 -20.24
C PHE A 969 -9.43 -56.88 -20.66
N ASP A 970 -8.47 -57.06 -21.55
CA ASP A 970 -7.55 -55.99 -22.03
C ASP A 970 -8.13 -55.19 -23.21
N SER A 971 -9.41 -55.27 -23.53
CA SER A 971 -10.04 -54.38 -24.52
C SER A 971 -10.36 -53.00 -23.95
N TRP A 972 -9.49 -52.06 -24.12
CA TRP A 972 -9.68 -50.66 -23.79
C TRP A 972 -10.78 -50.02 -24.65
N VAL A 973 -11.69 -49.27 -24.05
CA VAL A 973 -12.75 -48.55 -24.77
C VAL A 973 -12.21 -47.23 -25.28
N ASP A 974 -12.22 -47.09 -26.60
CA ASP A 974 -11.91 -45.84 -27.27
C ASP A 974 -13.08 -44.85 -27.15
N PHE A 975 -12.91 -43.77 -26.37
CA PHE A 975 -13.91 -42.74 -26.17
C PHE A 975 -13.79 -41.61 -27.20
N GLY A 976 -14.36 -41.81 -28.37
CA GLY A 976 -14.47 -40.83 -29.44
C GLY A 976 -13.26 -40.77 -30.35
N ALA A 977 -13.31 -39.89 -31.33
CA ALA A 977 -12.17 -39.67 -32.25
C ALA A 977 -10.95 -39.20 -31.45
N PRO A 978 -9.77 -39.76 -31.73
CA PRO A 978 -8.56 -39.38 -31.01
C PRO A 978 -8.32 -37.88 -31.11
N LEU A 979 -7.97 -37.27 -29.95
CA LEU A 979 -7.66 -35.84 -29.90
C LEU A 979 -6.32 -35.60 -30.64
N HIS A 980 -6.38 -34.78 -31.67
CA HIS A 980 -5.19 -34.35 -32.41
C HIS A 980 -4.62 -33.11 -31.78
N LEU A 981 -3.32 -33.13 -31.47
CA LEU A 981 -2.60 -32.01 -30.87
C LEU A 981 -1.42 -31.64 -31.79
N VAL A 982 -1.22 -30.35 -31.97
CA VAL A 982 0.02 -29.84 -32.61
C VAL A 982 0.76 -29.04 -31.52
N LEU A 983 1.96 -29.50 -31.21
CA LEU A 983 2.80 -28.85 -30.20
C LEU A 983 3.82 -27.94 -30.88
N LYS A 984 4.09 -26.82 -30.29
CA LYS A 984 5.19 -25.93 -30.64
C LYS A 984 6.16 -25.81 -29.47
N ARG A 985 7.45 -25.73 -29.77
CA ARG A 985 8.47 -25.49 -28.74
C ARG A 985 8.28 -24.11 -28.13
N SER A 986 8.35 -24.02 -26.79
CA SER A 986 8.24 -22.78 -26.07
C SER A 986 9.51 -22.55 -25.24
N GLU A 987 9.94 -21.30 -25.15
CA GLU A 987 11.10 -20.92 -24.34
C GLU A 987 10.69 -20.57 -22.91
N GLN A 988 9.38 -20.52 -22.65
CA GLN A 988 8.81 -20.21 -21.33
C GLN A 988 7.59 -21.06 -21.00
#